data_1f93de2ec55f51ed0d8432e4a24e841d
#
_entry.id   1f93de2ec55f51ed0d8432e4a24e841d
#
_cell.length_a   1.000
_cell.length_b   1.000
_cell.length_c   1.000
_cell.angle_alpha   90.00
_cell.angle_beta   90.00
_cell.angle_gamma   90.00
#
_symmetry.space_group_name_H-M   'P 1'
#
loop_
_entity.id
_entity.type
_entity.pdbx_description
1 polymer ?
#
loop_
_entity_poly.entity_id
_entity_poly.type
_entity_poly.pdbx_seq_one_letter_code
_entity_poly.pdbx_strand_id
1 'polypeptide(L)'
;MRDALENITLLQKRMNELQLENQILKGILERSGISYINELKKYQYQEKTGLWEENQGGRIIHPSCITDEMANKFYGRFWGRQDVYSKRTVKKSTGEFGYFPQCNHFWKECCPRKYGKKIRCTDCPDRDWTKLKIAQIKSHLAGKDPYGNDVIGVYPLLPNGNCRFLAFDFDNHEKDAEKNDFANNGETWMEEVEAMRLICELNGIDPLVERSRSGRGAHVWIFFDKAVSASTARKFGNALLERGAETVNLKSFQYYDRMLPAQDSLPGGGLGNLIALPLQGRALLSGNSAFVDKDWNAYPDQWNVLWSKPRISAEFMETKIQEWTSTSIFYVESSGKDAETREKPWKNRARLLKSGVDGKLSLTLSDGIYVDTMNIQPAVQNQIRRMAAVSNPVFYKNMAMGLSNYDNARWIYMGKEHLSGYIEIPRGLYDELTEQCRKAGITYEITDERQPGRRIKAEFTGQLRPEQEPALEEMLRYDTGILNAATAFGKTVVCSAMIAERKVNTLILLESSSLIEQWEEALNSFLKIEEETPEYQTKTGRIRRRKSIIGKLQGAHDSMTGIIDIAMVGSLCKKGEFHEKLNDYGMVLVDECHHAASNTMANILNQVNARYVYGVTATPMRGDGLEKITYMLLGPNRYRYTAKAKAEAQGIEHLVFPRFTRAVAPRKIHRRNLW
;
A
#
# COMPACT_ATOMS: atom_id res chain seq x y z
N MET A 1 -4.63 52.20 -9.78
CA MET A 1 -5.81 53.06 -9.60
C MET A 1 -6.69 53.06 -10.87
N ARG A 2 -6.12 53.17 -12.10
CA ARG A 2 -6.88 53.07 -13.36
C ARG A 2 -7.57 51.70 -13.53
N ASP A 3 -6.85 50.60 -13.32
CA ASP A 3 -7.39 49.22 -13.43
C ASP A 3 -8.51 48.93 -12.41
N ALA A 4 -8.43 49.54 -11.23
CA ALA A 4 -9.48 49.41 -10.22
C ALA A 4 -10.75 50.17 -10.61
N LEU A 5 -10.61 51.31 -11.26
CA LEU A 5 -11.76 52.08 -11.76
C LEU A 5 -12.43 51.39 -12.96
N GLU A 6 -11.65 50.81 -13.86
CA GLU A 6 -12.17 50.05 -15.00
C GLU A 6 -12.93 48.79 -14.53
N ASN A 7 -12.39 48.09 -13.54
CA ASN A 7 -13.07 46.95 -12.92
C ASN A 7 -14.37 47.34 -12.20
N ILE A 8 -14.39 48.49 -11.50
CA ILE A 8 -15.62 49.00 -10.87
C ILE A 8 -16.67 49.33 -11.94
N THR A 9 -16.27 49.97 -13.04
CA THR A 9 -17.16 50.30 -14.12
C THR A 9 -17.74 49.07 -14.81
N LEU A 10 -16.90 48.04 -15.01
CA LEU A 10 -17.32 46.75 -15.57
C LEU A 10 -18.31 46.02 -14.64
N LEU A 11 -18.04 46.01 -13.34
CA LEU A 11 -18.93 45.44 -12.33
C LEU A 11 -20.28 46.17 -12.24
N GLN A 12 -20.26 47.48 -12.31
CA GLN A 12 -21.49 48.31 -12.36
C GLN A 12 -22.32 48.02 -13.61
N LYS A 13 -21.68 47.89 -14.77
CA LYS A 13 -22.35 47.50 -16.01
C LYS A 13 -22.99 46.12 -15.89
N ARG A 14 -22.27 45.16 -15.37
CA ARG A 14 -22.78 43.79 -15.18
C ARG A 14 -23.93 43.73 -14.16
N MET A 15 -23.82 44.54 -13.10
CA MET A 15 -24.91 44.65 -12.11
C MET A 15 -26.19 45.22 -12.73
N ASN A 16 -26.09 46.24 -13.58
CA ASN A 16 -27.24 46.78 -14.27
C ASN A 16 -27.88 45.80 -15.27
N GLU A 17 -27.06 45.02 -15.98
CA GLU A 17 -27.53 43.93 -16.86
C GLU A 17 -28.31 42.90 -16.09
N LEU A 18 -27.76 42.40 -14.96
CA LEU A 18 -28.43 41.43 -14.09
C LEU A 18 -29.73 41.96 -13.45
N GLN A 19 -29.78 43.27 -13.12
CA GLN A 19 -31.00 43.90 -12.61
C GLN A 19 -32.10 43.91 -13.69
N LEU A 20 -31.74 44.21 -14.93
CA LEU A 20 -32.67 44.21 -16.06
C LEU A 20 -33.18 42.77 -16.35
N GLU A 21 -32.27 41.80 -16.40
CA GLU A 21 -32.64 40.38 -16.56
C GLU A 21 -33.61 39.92 -15.46
N ASN A 22 -33.35 40.32 -14.22
CA ASN A 22 -34.20 40.02 -13.07
C ASN A 22 -35.58 40.62 -13.17
N GLN A 23 -35.66 41.88 -13.67
CA GLN A 23 -36.97 42.51 -13.93
C GLN A 23 -37.77 41.80 -15.02
N ILE A 24 -37.11 41.41 -16.11
CA ILE A 24 -37.72 40.65 -17.20
C ILE A 24 -38.24 39.32 -16.71
N LEU A 25 -37.41 38.55 -15.95
CA LEU A 25 -37.79 37.24 -15.37
C LEU A 25 -39.01 37.39 -14.42
N LYS A 26 -38.99 38.36 -13.53
CA LYS A 26 -40.15 38.65 -12.65
C LYS A 26 -41.40 38.93 -13.44
N GLY A 27 -41.32 39.76 -14.50
CA GLY A 27 -42.48 40.07 -15.36
C GLY A 27 -42.97 38.85 -16.13
N ILE A 28 -42.14 37.88 -16.48
CA ILE A 28 -42.53 36.62 -17.10
C ILE A 28 -43.23 35.73 -16.08
N LEU A 29 -42.71 35.58 -14.86
CA LEU A 29 -43.29 34.80 -13.80
C LEU A 29 -44.68 35.31 -13.42
N GLU A 30 -44.84 36.62 -13.28
CA GLU A 30 -46.12 37.25 -12.98
C GLU A 30 -47.18 37.03 -14.10
N ARG A 31 -46.78 37.16 -15.36
CA ARG A 31 -47.65 36.89 -16.51
C ARG A 31 -48.05 35.41 -16.63
N SER A 32 -47.19 34.53 -16.16
CA SER A 32 -47.43 33.06 -16.15
C SER A 32 -48.21 32.59 -14.91
N GLY A 33 -48.60 33.52 -14.03
CA GLY A 33 -49.35 33.20 -12.80
C GLY A 33 -48.52 32.43 -11.74
N ILE A 34 -47.19 32.43 -11.88
CA ILE A 34 -46.31 31.75 -10.96
C ILE A 34 -45.92 32.69 -9.79
N SER A 35 -46.39 32.38 -8.59
CA SER A 35 -46.05 33.13 -7.37
C SER A 35 -44.65 32.82 -6.92
N TYR A 36 -43.75 33.82 -7.03
CA TYR A 36 -42.33 33.74 -6.57
C TYR A 36 -42.07 34.55 -5.30
N ILE A 37 -43.05 35.32 -4.81
CA ILE A 37 -42.87 36.32 -3.73
C ILE A 37 -42.46 35.64 -2.43
N ASN A 38 -43.00 34.48 -2.09
CA ASN A 38 -42.67 33.74 -0.88
C ASN A 38 -41.25 33.18 -0.94
N GLU A 39 -40.84 32.69 -2.10
CA GLU A 39 -39.46 32.21 -2.32
C GLU A 39 -38.45 33.37 -2.29
N LEU A 40 -38.79 34.51 -2.90
CA LEU A 40 -37.98 35.72 -2.86
C LEU A 40 -37.85 36.30 -1.46
N LYS A 41 -38.92 36.27 -0.64
CA LYS A 41 -38.88 36.69 0.76
C LYS A 41 -37.99 35.79 1.60
N LYS A 42 -38.03 34.48 1.38
CA LYS A 42 -37.11 33.52 2.01
C LYS A 42 -35.66 33.85 1.64
N TYR A 43 -35.39 34.14 0.36
CA TYR A 43 -34.10 34.48 -0.16
C TYR A 43 -33.56 35.78 0.45
N GLN A 44 -34.38 36.87 0.47
CA GLN A 44 -34.03 38.14 1.06
C GLN A 44 -33.83 38.10 2.58
N TYR A 45 -34.58 37.23 3.28
CA TYR A 45 -34.38 37.00 4.70
C TYR A 45 -33.02 36.33 4.95
N GLN A 46 -32.63 35.42 4.09
CA GLN A 46 -31.36 34.72 4.15
C GLN A 46 -30.17 35.67 3.90
N GLU A 47 -30.28 36.57 2.90
CA GLU A 47 -29.28 37.58 2.57
C GLU A 47 -29.09 38.63 3.69
N LYS A 48 -30.21 39.10 4.30
CA LYS A 48 -30.18 40.08 5.41
C LYS A 48 -29.59 39.53 6.71
N THR A 49 -29.58 38.22 6.90
CA THR A 49 -29.06 37.58 8.11
C THR A 49 -27.59 37.20 8.00
N GLY A 50 -26.92 37.52 6.88
CA GLY A 50 -25.50 37.18 6.66
C GLY A 50 -25.21 35.68 6.55
N LEU A 51 -26.25 34.89 6.29
CA LEU A 51 -26.22 33.44 6.32
C LEU A 51 -25.96 32.81 4.93
N TRP A 52 -25.75 33.65 3.92
CA TRP A 52 -25.21 33.31 2.62
C TRP A 52 -23.80 33.90 2.51
N GLU A 53 -22.84 33.19 3.03
CA GLU A 53 -21.46 33.42 2.65
C GLU A 53 -21.21 32.63 1.37
N GLU A 54 -20.87 33.29 0.27
CA GLU A 54 -20.18 32.69 -0.85
C GLU A 54 -18.80 32.32 -0.36
N ASN A 55 -18.70 31.14 0.23
CA ASN A 55 -17.45 30.57 0.65
C ASN A 55 -16.95 29.61 -0.43
N GLN A 56 -15.69 29.19 -0.33
CA GLN A 56 -15.05 28.18 -1.16
C GLN A 56 -15.86 26.85 -1.25
N GLY A 57 -16.90 26.68 -0.45
CA GLY A 57 -17.81 25.54 -0.41
C GLY A 57 -19.09 25.63 -1.22
N GLY A 58 -19.25 26.67 -2.04
CA GLY A 58 -20.47 26.89 -2.82
C GLY A 58 -21.67 27.36 -1.96
N ARG A 59 -22.87 27.36 -2.54
CA ARG A 59 -24.10 27.79 -1.84
C ARG A 59 -24.52 26.81 -0.77
N ILE A 60 -24.55 27.26 0.47
CA ILE A 60 -25.00 26.48 1.63
C ILE A 60 -26.48 26.75 1.88
N ILE A 61 -27.27 25.70 2.06
CA ILE A 61 -28.65 25.87 2.46
C ILE A 61 -28.71 26.29 3.92
N HIS A 62 -29.39 27.41 4.17
CA HIS A 62 -29.59 27.88 5.53
C HIS A 62 -30.27 26.80 6.40
N PRO A 63 -29.83 26.59 7.66
CA PRO A 63 -30.40 25.55 8.52
C PRO A 63 -31.93 25.55 8.67
N SER A 64 -32.55 26.73 8.59
CA SER A 64 -34.03 26.86 8.62
C SER A 64 -34.73 26.36 7.36
N CYS A 65 -33.98 26.25 6.27
CA CYS A 65 -34.48 25.78 4.96
C CYS A 65 -34.28 24.29 4.73
N ILE A 66 -33.59 23.59 5.63
CA ILE A 66 -33.43 22.14 5.56
C ILE A 66 -34.75 21.48 5.96
N THR A 67 -35.51 21.05 4.95
CA THR A 67 -36.80 20.37 5.16
C THR A 67 -36.59 18.90 5.58
N ASP A 68 -37.63 18.29 6.14
CA ASP A 68 -37.59 16.86 6.46
C ASP A 68 -37.47 16.02 5.19
N GLU A 69 -38.04 16.47 4.08
CA GLU A 69 -37.92 15.80 2.78
C GLU A 69 -36.47 15.79 2.29
N MET A 70 -35.78 16.92 2.35
CA MET A 70 -34.35 17.01 2.00
C MET A 70 -33.52 16.08 2.88
N ALA A 71 -33.74 16.10 4.18
CA ALA A 71 -32.99 15.26 5.11
C ALA A 71 -33.27 13.76 4.87
N ASN A 72 -34.51 13.39 4.53
CA ASN A 72 -34.86 12.02 4.16
C ASN A 72 -34.20 11.59 2.84
N LYS A 73 -34.26 12.43 1.80
CA LYS A 73 -33.59 12.17 0.51
C LYS A 73 -32.08 12.03 0.70
N PHE A 74 -31.46 12.92 1.47
CA PHE A 74 -30.05 12.85 1.80
C PHE A 74 -29.71 11.52 2.48
N TYR A 75 -30.41 11.17 3.56
CA TYR A 75 -30.19 9.92 4.26
C TYR A 75 -30.45 8.70 3.37
N GLY A 76 -31.40 8.78 2.44
CA GLY A 76 -31.67 7.74 1.44
C GLY A 76 -30.50 7.46 0.48
N ARG A 77 -29.51 8.36 0.38
CA ARG A 77 -28.24 8.12 -0.36
C ARG A 77 -27.20 7.45 0.52
N PHE A 78 -27.05 7.88 1.76
CA PHE A 78 -25.94 7.53 2.64
C PHE A 78 -26.36 6.58 3.79
N TRP A 79 -27.55 5.97 3.74
CA TRP A 79 -27.96 5.15 4.86
C TRP A 79 -27.19 3.83 4.95
N GLY A 80 -26.73 3.57 6.16
CA GLY A 80 -26.18 2.30 6.58
C GLY A 80 -27.13 1.59 7.55
N ARG A 81 -26.59 1.10 8.67
CA ARG A 81 -27.39 0.53 9.76
C ARG A 81 -28.41 1.55 10.28
N GLN A 82 -29.64 1.10 10.44
CA GLN A 82 -30.73 1.96 10.93
C GLN A 82 -30.94 1.87 12.44
N ASP A 83 -30.42 0.80 13.05
CA ASP A 83 -30.53 0.52 14.48
C ASP A 83 -29.55 1.32 15.34
N VAL A 84 -28.46 1.82 14.74
CA VAL A 84 -27.37 2.51 15.44
C VAL A 84 -26.68 3.53 14.54
N TYR A 85 -26.21 4.62 15.11
CA TYR A 85 -25.33 5.59 14.48
C TYR A 85 -24.26 6.05 15.46
N SER A 86 -23.19 6.65 14.97
CA SER A 86 -22.19 7.30 15.81
C SER A 86 -22.28 8.81 15.75
N LYS A 87 -21.88 9.44 16.81
CA LYS A 87 -21.77 10.89 16.93
C LYS A 87 -20.34 11.27 17.28
N ARG A 88 -19.82 12.30 16.64
CA ARG A 88 -18.52 12.87 17.00
C ARG A 88 -18.63 13.53 18.36
N THR A 89 -17.61 13.37 19.18
CA THR A 89 -17.51 14.01 20.49
C THR A 89 -16.10 14.54 20.69
N VAL A 90 -15.97 15.77 21.10
CA VAL A 90 -14.70 16.44 21.37
C VAL A 90 -14.53 16.58 22.88
N LYS A 91 -13.41 16.17 23.42
CA LYS A 91 -13.03 16.43 24.81
C LYS A 91 -12.61 17.90 24.94
N LYS A 92 -13.36 18.67 25.69
CA LYS A 92 -13.09 20.11 25.88
C LYS A 92 -11.70 20.42 26.46
N SER A 93 -11.14 19.49 27.27
CA SER A 93 -9.85 19.70 27.96
C SER A 93 -8.64 19.47 27.03
N THR A 94 -8.71 18.53 26.06
CA THR A 94 -7.56 18.14 25.22
C THR A 94 -7.75 18.45 23.74
N GLY A 95 -8.98 18.82 23.33
CA GLY A 95 -9.32 18.96 21.90
C GLY A 95 -9.40 17.64 21.14
N GLU A 96 -9.05 16.52 21.74
CA GLU A 96 -9.15 15.20 21.13
C GLU A 96 -10.60 14.85 20.79
N PHE A 97 -10.80 14.26 19.63
CA PHE A 97 -12.13 13.83 19.20
C PHE A 97 -12.19 12.34 18.92
N GLY A 98 -13.40 11.81 18.97
CA GLY A 98 -13.69 10.43 18.61
C GLY A 98 -15.14 10.28 18.22
N TYR A 99 -15.45 9.17 17.51
CA TYR A 99 -16.83 8.81 17.19
C TYR A 99 -17.32 7.72 18.13
N PHE A 100 -18.46 7.96 18.76
CA PHE A 100 -19.03 7.03 19.73
C PHE A 100 -20.42 6.58 19.27
N PRO A 101 -20.69 5.26 19.27
CA PRO A 101 -22.02 4.75 18.97
C PRO A 101 -23.01 5.26 20.00
N GLN A 102 -24.19 5.68 19.55
CA GLN A 102 -25.19 6.25 20.41
C GLN A 102 -26.01 5.15 21.09
N CYS A 103 -26.19 5.29 22.40
CA CYS A 103 -26.88 4.32 23.24
C CYS A 103 -27.88 5.04 24.16
N ASN A 104 -29.10 4.53 24.25
CA ASN A 104 -30.14 5.08 25.11
C ASN A 104 -29.80 4.97 26.61
N HIS A 105 -28.88 4.05 26.95
CA HIS A 105 -28.39 3.86 28.33
C HIS A 105 -27.09 4.61 28.64
N PHE A 106 -26.57 5.41 27.70
CA PHE A 106 -25.32 6.13 27.92
C PHE A 106 -25.38 7.04 29.17
N TRP A 107 -24.45 6.87 30.09
CA TRP A 107 -24.39 7.56 31.39
C TRP A 107 -25.57 7.31 32.32
N LYS A 108 -26.49 6.40 32.08
CA LYS A 108 -27.47 5.92 33.01
C LYS A 108 -26.84 4.99 34.06
N GLU A 109 -27.59 4.61 35.08
CA GLU A 109 -27.08 3.74 36.16
C GLU A 109 -26.60 2.38 35.69
N CYS A 110 -27.21 1.81 34.68
CA CYS A 110 -26.77 0.55 34.07
C CYS A 110 -25.50 0.71 33.21
N CYS A 111 -25.04 1.93 32.88
CA CYS A 111 -23.89 2.14 32.02
C CYS A 111 -22.56 1.93 32.77
N PRO A 112 -21.74 0.91 32.43
CA PRO A 112 -20.48 0.63 33.12
C PRO A 112 -19.48 1.79 33.06
N ARG A 113 -19.54 2.63 32.01
CA ARG A 113 -18.65 3.78 31.81
C ARG A 113 -18.90 4.88 32.84
N LYS A 114 -20.12 5.02 33.36
CA LYS A 114 -20.46 5.94 34.45
C LYS A 114 -19.62 5.68 35.71
N TYR A 115 -19.23 4.42 35.89
CA TYR A 115 -18.42 3.96 37.04
C TYR A 115 -16.94 3.76 36.66
N GLY A 116 -16.47 4.41 35.60
CA GLY A 116 -15.06 4.38 35.19
C GLY A 116 -14.58 3.05 34.54
N LYS A 117 -15.49 2.09 34.28
CA LYS A 117 -15.11 0.84 33.65
C LYS A 117 -14.79 1.06 32.16
N LYS A 118 -13.60 0.66 31.74
CA LYS A 118 -13.15 0.70 30.32
C LYS A 118 -13.72 -0.49 29.56
N ILE A 119 -14.99 -0.42 29.14
CA ILE A 119 -15.63 -1.43 28.31
C ILE A 119 -15.97 -0.83 26.94
N ARG A 120 -15.86 -1.64 25.88
CA ARG A 120 -16.38 -1.24 24.55
C ARG A 120 -17.90 -1.28 24.58
N CYS A 121 -18.54 -0.28 23.97
CA CYS A 121 -20.00 -0.26 23.91
C CYS A 121 -20.58 -1.48 23.16
N THR A 122 -19.82 -2.06 22.23
CA THR A 122 -20.17 -3.31 21.53
C THR A 122 -20.20 -4.53 22.44
N ASP A 123 -19.42 -4.53 23.50
CA ASP A 123 -19.28 -5.65 24.44
C ASP A 123 -20.15 -5.44 25.69
N CYS A 124 -20.88 -4.33 25.76
CA CYS A 124 -21.73 -3.99 26.90
C CYS A 124 -23.02 -4.85 26.89
N PRO A 125 -23.32 -5.60 27.95
CA PRO A 125 -24.55 -6.41 28.03
C PRO A 125 -25.82 -5.54 28.07
N ASP A 126 -25.72 -4.34 28.68
CA ASP A 126 -26.84 -3.41 28.85
C ASP A 126 -26.95 -2.39 27.69
N ARG A 127 -26.34 -2.68 26.56
CA ARG A 127 -26.41 -1.78 25.41
C ARG A 127 -27.82 -1.73 24.83
N ASP A 128 -28.30 -0.50 24.62
CA ASP A 128 -29.55 -0.21 23.90
C ASP A 128 -29.25 0.88 22.85
N TRP A 129 -29.12 0.45 21.57
CA TRP A 129 -28.71 1.35 20.50
C TRP A 129 -29.78 2.38 20.18
N THR A 130 -29.37 3.60 19.99
CA THR A 130 -30.24 4.70 19.57
C THR A 130 -30.36 4.71 18.04
N LYS A 131 -31.58 4.62 17.55
CA LYS A 131 -31.87 4.75 16.11
C LYS A 131 -31.60 6.16 15.61
N LEU A 132 -31.03 6.26 14.40
CA LEU A 132 -30.87 7.55 13.74
C LEU A 132 -32.22 8.11 13.28
N LYS A 133 -32.54 9.33 13.67
CA LYS A 133 -33.78 10.04 13.31
C LYS A 133 -33.45 11.23 12.41
N ILE A 134 -34.43 11.72 11.67
CA ILE A 134 -34.27 12.86 10.77
C ILE A 134 -33.80 14.13 11.49
N ALA A 135 -34.22 14.33 12.74
CA ALA A 135 -33.75 15.47 13.53
C ALA A 135 -32.23 15.51 13.72
N GLN A 136 -31.57 14.36 13.86
CA GLN A 136 -30.11 14.29 13.96
C GLN A 136 -29.47 14.59 12.59
N ILE A 137 -30.04 14.10 11.50
CA ILE A 137 -29.58 14.43 10.14
C ILE A 137 -29.68 15.95 9.91
N LYS A 138 -30.81 16.55 10.26
CA LYS A 138 -30.98 18.02 10.17
C LYS A 138 -29.97 18.77 11.03
N SER A 139 -29.65 18.26 12.23
CA SER A 139 -28.63 18.86 13.11
C SER A 139 -27.24 18.81 12.44
N HIS A 140 -26.88 17.68 11.83
CA HIS A 140 -25.63 17.51 11.10
C HIS A 140 -25.52 18.47 9.92
N LEU A 141 -26.56 18.54 9.09
CA LEU A 141 -26.60 19.43 7.93
C LEU A 141 -26.62 20.92 8.34
N ALA A 142 -27.18 21.24 9.49
CA ALA A 142 -27.20 22.59 10.03
C ALA A 142 -25.86 23.04 10.61
N GLY A 143 -25.06 22.13 11.16
CA GLY A 143 -23.73 22.41 11.67
C GLY A 143 -23.65 23.46 12.78
N LYS A 144 -24.64 23.51 13.68
CA LYS A 144 -24.74 24.56 14.71
C LYS A 144 -23.80 24.39 15.89
N ASP A 145 -23.29 23.17 16.12
CA ASP A 145 -22.41 22.89 17.27
C ASP A 145 -20.99 23.46 16.99
N PRO A 146 -20.48 24.37 17.83
CA PRO A 146 -19.18 25.02 17.62
C PRO A 146 -18.00 24.05 17.68
N TYR A 147 -18.17 22.90 18.33
CA TYR A 147 -17.14 21.86 18.44
C TYR A 147 -17.33 20.74 17.41
N GLY A 148 -18.40 20.80 16.59
CA GLY A 148 -18.74 19.74 15.63
C GLY A 148 -19.20 18.44 16.29
N ASN A 149 -19.86 18.52 17.46
CA ASN A 149 -20.46 17.35 18.12
C ASN A 149 -21.79 16.93 17.44
N ASP A 150 -22.25 17.66 16.45
CA ASP A 150 -23.40 17.32 15.61
C ASP A 150 -23.01 16.49 14.37
N VAL A 151 -21.73 16.23 14.15
CA VAL A 151 -21.27 15.35 13.07
C VAL A 151 -21.72 13.92 13.31
N ILE A 152 -22.39 13.34 12.31
CA ILE A 152 -22.92 11.98 12.33
C ILE A 152 -22.07 11.05 11.52
N GLY A 153 -21.76 9.89 12.07
CA GLY A 153 -21.17 8.75 11.38
C GLY A 153 -22.19 7.62 11.24
N VAL A 154 -22.23 7.02 10.06
CA VAL A 154 -23.06 5.85 9.75
C VAL A 154 -22.19 4.61 9.56
N TYR A 155 -22.78 3.43 9.78
CA TYR A 155 -22.13 2.14 9.57
C TYR A 155 -22.63 1.55 8.26
N PRO A 156 -21.82 1.53 7.19
CA PRO A 156 -22.25 1.08 5.86
C PRO A 156 -22.64 -0.40 5.81
N LEU A 157 -21.97 -1.25 6.60
CA LEU A 157 -22.22 -2.68 6.63
C LEU A 157 -23.49 -3.00 7.43
N LEU A 158 -24.47 -3.55 6.75
CA LEU A 158 -25.75 -3.95 7.35
C LEU A 158 -25.60 -5.30 8.09
N PRO A 159 -26.50 -5.59 9.06
CA PRO A 159 -26.47 -6.86 9.81
C PRO A 159 -26.53 -8.13 8.95
N ASN A 160 -27.15 -8.03 7.77
CA ASN A 160 -27.25 -9.14 6.81
C ASN A 160 -26.05 -9.26 5.85
N GLY A 161 -24.96 -8.53 6.08
CA GLY A 161 -23.77 -8.55 5.24
C GLY A 161 -23.86 -7.76 3.95
N ASN A 162 -24.92 -6.93 3.78
CA ASN A 162 -25.10 -6.08 2.61
C ASN A 162 -24.66 -4.63 2.88
N CYS A 163 -24.54 -3.85 1.80
CA CYS A 163 -24.31 -2.40 1.84
C CYS A 163 -25.06 -1.72 0.68
N ARG A 164 -25.21 -0.40 0.74
CA ARG A 164 -25.94 0.38 -0.28
C ARG A 164 -25.08 1.38 -1.03
N PHE A 165 -23.86 1.53 -0.60
CA PHE A 165 -22.84 2.34 -1.25
C PHE A 165 -21.47 1.78 -0.96
N LEU A 166 -20.51 2.17 -1.78
CA LEU A 166 -19.08 2.00 -1.57
C LEU A 166 -18.48 3.38 -1.39
N ALA A 167 -17.59 3.54 -0.42
CA ALA A 167 -16.84 4.75 -0.22
C ALA A 167 -15.35 4.43 -0.10
N PHE A 168 -14.51 5.20 -0.80
CA PHE A 168 -13.06 5.15 -0.66
C PHE A 168 -12.62 6.36 0.15
N ASP A 169 -11.80 6.12 1.16
CA ASP A 169 -11.29 7.12 2.08
C ASP A 169 -9.82 7.38 1.74
N PHE A 170 -9.52 8.61 1.34
CA PHE A 170 -8.17 9.09 1.07
C PHE A 170 -7.86 10.18 2.09
N ASP A 171 -6.82 10.01 2.87
CA ASP A 171 -6.48 10.95 3.94
C ASP A 171 -4.97 11.23 3.98
N ASN A 172 -4.63 12.51 4.07
CA ASN A 172 -3.27 12.98 4.32
C ASN A 172 -3.12 13.31 5.79
N HIS A 173 -2.51 12.41 6.53
CA HIS A 173 -2.33 12.53 7.99
C HIS A 173 -1.03 13.23 8.40
N GLU A 174 -0.19 13.66 7.50
CA GLU A 174 1.08 14.30 7.83
C GLU A 174 0.85 15.54 8.70
N LYS A 175 1.43 15.51 9.89
CA LYS A 175 1.37 16.62 10.85
C LYS A 175 2.26 17.80 10.42
N ASP A 176 3.19 17.60 9.49
CA ASP A 176 4.16 18.55 8.98
C ASP A 176 3.98 18.80 7.48
N ALA A 177 2.79 19.25 7.07
CA ALA A 177 2.47 19.53 5.66
C ALA A 177 3.38 20.60 5.00
N GLU A 178 4.16 21.36 5.79
CA GLU A 178 5.06 22.39 5.27
C GLU A 178 6.46 21.89 4.90
N LYS A 179 6.82 20.62 5.19
CA LYS A 179 8.19 20.12 4.99
C LYS A 179 8.35 19.07 3.89
N ASN A 180 7.29 18.51 3.36
CA ASN A 180 7.38 17.28 2.52
C ASN A 180 6.83 17.39 1.09
N ASP A 181 6.38 18.54 0.62
CA ASP A 181 5.92 18.70 -0.78
C ASP A 181 7.00 18.36 -1.83
N PHE A 182 8.28 18.35 -1.44
CA PHE A 182 9.40 17.99 -2.32
C PHE A 182 9.95 16.59 -2.13
N ALA A 183 9.57 15.86 -1.07
CA ALA A 183 10.11 14.53 -0.78
C ALA A 183 9.32 13.37 -1.46
N ASN A 184 8.08 13.60 -1.88
CA ASN A 184 7.18 12.60 -2.46
C ASN A 184 6.95 12.76 -3.97
N ASN A 185 7.96 13.06 -4.77
CA ASN A 185 7.87 13.07 -6.24
C ASN A 185 6.62 13.74 -6.85
N GLY A 186 5.96 14.68 -6.14
CA GLY A 186 4.80 15.44 -6.64
C GLY A 186 3.46 14.68 -6.62
N GLU A 187 3.38 13.43 -6.19
CA GLU A 187 2.11 12.72 -6.04
C GLU A 187 1.37 13.22 -4.80
N THR A 188 0.27 13.91 -5.01
CA THR A 188 -0.62 14.38 -3.94
C THR A 188 -1.81 13.43 -3.76
N TRP A 189 -2.47 13.45 -2.60
CA TRP A 189 -3.71 12.70 -2.40
C TRP A 189 -4.81 13.07 -3.42
N MET A 190 -4.75 14.27 -3.98
CA MET A 190 -5.67 14.72 -5.04
C MET A 190 -5.46 13.94 -6.34
N GLU A 191 -4.20 13.64 -6.71
CA GLU A 191 -3.88 12.85 -7.91
C GLU A 191 -4.40 11.43 -7.80
N GLU A 192 -4.31 10.82 -6.63
CA GLU A 192 -4.87 9.48 -6.39
C GLU A 192 -6.41 9.47 -6.50
N VAL A 193 -7.07 10.52 -6.00
CA VAL A 193 -8.54 10.65 -6.13
C VAL A 193 -8.94 10.90 -7.58
N GLU A 194 -8.19 11.72 -8.32
CA GLU A 194 -8.47 11.95 -9.75
C GLU A 194 -8.21 10.70 -10.60
N ALA A 195 -7.20 9.90 -10.26
CA ALA A 195 -7.01 8.59 -10.87
C ALA A 195 -8.24 7.67 -10.64
N MET A 196 -8.78 7.67 -9.43
CA MET A 196 -10.00 6.92 -9.12
C MET A 196 -11.23 7.48 -9.86
N ARG A 197 -11.35 8.81 -9.97
CA ARG A 197 -12.41 9.46 -10.73
C ARG A 197 -12.34 9.08 -12.21
N LEU A 198 -11.15 9.19 -12.80
CA LEU A 198 -10.91 8.88 -14.21
C LEU A 198 -11.26 7.42 -14.54
N ILE A 199 -10.81 6.46 -13.72
CA ILE A 199 -11.11 5.06 -13.99
C ILE A 199 -12.60 4.76 -13.86
N CYS A 200 -13.30 5.40 -12.93
CA CYS A 200 -14.74 5.30 -12.82
C CYS A 200 -15.42 5.80 -14.10
N GLU A 201 -15.08 7.01 -14.55
CA GLU A 201 -15.67 7.63 -15.74
C GLU A 201 -15.42 6.82 -17.01
N LEU A 202 -14.19 6.34 -17.23
CA LEU A 202 -13.82 5.48 -18.36
C LEU A 202 -14.63 4.17 -18.41
N ASN A 203 -15.20 3.74 -17.28
CA ASN A 203 -16.01 2.54 -17.17
C ASN A 203 -17.50 2.81 -16.98
N GLY A 204 -17.96 4.03 -17.26
CA GLY A 204 -19.37 4.42 -17.20
C GLY A 204 -19.92 4.57 -15.77
N ILE A 205 -19.04 4.79 -14.78
CA ILE A 205 -19.38 5.06 -13.39
C ILE A 205 -19.18 6.55 -13.14
N ASP A 206 -20.17 7.21 -12.59
CA ASP A 206 -20.09 8.63 -12.21
C ASP A 206 -19.99 8.74 -10.68
N PRO A 207 -18.75 8.76 -10.11
CA PRO A 207 -18.57 8.83 -8.68
C PRO A 207 -18.86 10.23 -8.15
N LEU A 208 -19.21 10.32 -6.87
CA LEU A 208 -19.34 11.58 -6.17
C LEU A 208 -18.10 11.75 -5.30
N VAL A 209 -17.32 12.80 -5.54
CA VAL A 209 -16.13 13.13 -4.77
C VAL A 209 -16.46 14.20 -3.74
N GLU A 210 -16.16 13.93 -2.48
CA GLU A 210 -16.30 14.83 -1.35
C GLU A 210 -14.92 15.22 -0.82
N ARG A 211 -14.63 16.52 -0.68
CA ARG A 211 -13.50 16.94 0.15
C ARG A 211 -13.83 16.63 1.59
N SER A 212 -12.95 15.93 2.29
CA SER A 212 -13.17 15.51 3.67
C SER A 212 -13.44 16.68 4.61
N ARG A 213 -14.05 16.41 5.75
CA ARG A 213 -14.33 17.44 6.76
C ARG A 213 -13.08 18.16 7.26
N SER A 214 -11.93 17.52 7.27
CA SER A 214 -10.64 18.12 7.66
C SER A 214 -10.03 18.99 6.56
N GLY A 215 -10.48 18.84 5.31
CA GLY A 215 -9.89 19.47 4.12
C GLY A 215 -8.60 18.81 3.62
N ARG A 216 -8.08 17.79 4.31
CA ARG A 216 -6.80 17.13 4.01
C ARG A 216 -6.95 15.75 3.38
N GLY A 217 -8.08 15.47 2.79
CA GLY A 217 -8.37 14.20 2.14
C GLY A 217 -9.71 14.26 1.44
N ALA A 218 -10.17 13.14 0.93
CA ALA A 218 -11.42 13.02 0.22
C ALA A 218 -12.09 11.67 0.42
N HIS A 219 -13.42 11.66 0.21
CA HIS A 219 -14.18 10.43 0.05
C HIS A 219 -14.69 10.33 -1.39
N VAL A 220 -14.52 9.16 -2.00
CA VAL A 220 -15.09 8.85 -3.32
C VAL A 220 -16.26 7.90 -3.13
N TRP A 221 -17.48 8.36 -3.44
CA TRP A 221 -18.72 7.65 -3.21
C TRP A 221 -19.28 7.03 -4.48
N ILE A 222 -19.68 5.76 -4.42
CA ILE A 222 -20.40 5.04 -5.48
C ILE A 222 -21.67 4.46 -4.87
N PHE A 223 -22.83 4.81 -5.43
CA PHE A 223 -24.13 4.43 -4.91
C PHE A 223 -24.72 3.24 -5.66
N PHE A 224 -25.45 2.38 -4.93
CA PHE A 224 -26.13 1.21 -5.48
C PHE A 224 -27.64 1.42 -5.57
N ASP A 225 -28.26 0.84 -6.57
CA ASP A 225 -29.71 0.87 -6.77
C ASP A 225 -30.43 0.08 -5.67
N LYS A 226 -29.88 -1.07 -5.29
CA LYS A 226 -30.34 -1.96 -4.21
C LYS A 226 -29.21 -2.26 -3.24
N ALA A 227 -29.55 -2.89 -2.12
CA ALA A 227 -28.53 -3.42 -1.21
C ALA A 227 -27.80 -4.60 -1.88
N VAL A 228 -26.46 -4.54 -1.88
CA VAL A 228 -25.56 -5.51 -2.51
C VAL A 228 -24.72 -6.17 -1.44
N SER A 229 -24.26 -7.42 -1.65
CA SER A 229 -23.36 -8.05 -0.70
C SER A 229 -22.07 -7.21 -0.54
N ALA A 230 -21.63 -7.02 0.69
CA ALA A 230 -20.38 -6.29 0.96
C ALA A 230 -19.18 -6.96 0.29
N SER A 231 -19.20 -8.30 0.15
CA SER A 231 -18.18 -9.04 -0.57
C SER A 231 -18.10 -8.64 -2.05
N THR A 232 -19.24 -8.59 -2.75
CA THR A 232 -19.29 -8.14 -4.16
C THR A 232 -18.84 -6.70 -4.29
N ALA A 233 -19.36 -5.80 -3.44
CA ALA A 233 -19.01 -4.38 -3.46
C ALA A 233 -17.48 -4.19 -3.23
N ARG A 234 -16.88 -4.93 -2.30
CA ARG A 234 -15.44 -4.86 -2.03
C ARG A 234 -14.58 -5.45 -3.14
N LYS A 235 -15.01 -6.57 -3.75
CA LYS A 235 -14.34 -7.13 -4.93
C LYS A 235 -14.31 -6.09 -6.06
N PHE A 236 -15.44 -5.46 -6.32
CA PHE A 236 -15.57 -4.40 -7.31
C PHE A 236 -14.67 -3.20 -6.99
N GLY A 237 -14.68 -2.71 -5.76
CA GLY A 237 -13.84 -1.61 -5.32
C GLY A 237 -12.34 -1.91 -5.41
N ASN A 238 -11.92 -3.12 -5.07
CA ASN A 238 -10.53 -3.55 -5.24
C ASN A 238 -10.12 -3.57 -6.72
N ALA A 239 -10.99 -4.06 -7.60
CA ALA A 239 -10.73 -4.07 -9.03
C ALA A 239 -10.62 -2.64 -9.61
N LEU A 240 -11.43 -1.69 -9.10
CA LEU A 240 -11.30 -0.27 -9.46
C LEU A 240 -9.95 0.33 -9.03
N LEU A 241 -9.50 0.06 -7.80
CA LEU A 241 -8.20 0.53 -7.31
C LEU A 241 -7.04 -0.02 -8.15
N GLU A 242 -7.11 -1.29 -8.52
CA GLU A 242 -6.11 -1.92 -9.38
C GLU A 242 -6.07 -1.27 -10.77
N ARG A 243 -7.23 -1.06 -11.37
CA ARG A 243 -7.34 -0.38 -12.67
C ARG A 243 -6.92 1.09 -12.63
N GLY A 244 -7.24 1.80 -11.54
CA GLY A 244 -6.81 3.18 -11.35
C GLY A 244 -5.29 3.31 -11.33
N ALA A 245 -4.61 2.44 -10.59
CA ALA A 245 -3.15 2.39 -10.57
C ALA A 245 -2.54 2.08 -11.95
N GLU A 246 -3.19 1.19 -12.73
CA GLU A 246 -2.75 0.86 -14.09
C GLU A 246 -2.91 2.02 -15.08
N THR A 247 -4.01 2.76 -14.97
CA THR A 247 -4.42 3.75 -15.98
C THR A 247 -3.59 5.03 -15.88
N VAL A 248 -3.24 5.45 -14.67
CA VAL A 248 -2.58 6.75 -14.41
C VAL A 248 -1.11 6.60 -14.02
N ASN A 249 -0.58 5.38 -14.05
CA ASN A 249 0.83 5.11 -13.74
C ASN A 249 1.23 5.50 -12.31
N LEU A 250 0.28 5.42 -11.37
CA LEU A 250 0.57 5.66 -9.96
C LEU A 250 1.47 4.55 -9.41
N LYS A 251 2.49 4.93 -8.68
CA LYS A 251 3.41 3.99 -8.00
C LYS A 251 2.68 3.17 -6.94
N SER A 252 1.79 3.83 -6.20
CA SER A 252 0.94 3.22 -5.19
C SER A 252 -0.21 4.16 -4.86
N PHE A 253 -1.28 3.64 -4.25
CA PHE A 253 -2.27 4.47 -3.55
C PHE A 253 -1.77 4.70 -2.11
N GLN A 254 -0.89 5.68 -1.93
CA GLN A 254 -0.25 5.98 -0.65
C GLN A 254 -1.21 6.65 0.33
N TYR A 255 -2.08 7.53 -0.16
CA TYR A 255 -3.07 8.25 0.64
C TYR A 255 -4.40 7.52 0.79
N TYR A 256 -4.57 6.39 0.11
CA TYR A 256 -5.73 5.53 0.29
C TYR A 256 -5.68 4.84 1.67
N ASP A 257 -6.56 5.23 2.60
CA ASP A 257 -6.64 4.64 3.93
C ASP A 257 -7.49 3.36 3.91
N ARG A 258 -8.71 3.42 3.41
CA ARG A 258 -9.64 2.29 3.41
C ARG A 258 -10.79 2.43 2.42
N MET A 259 -11.45 1.29 2.20
CA MET A 259 -12.72 1.20 1.51
C MET A 259 -13.82 0.81 2.51
N LEU A 260 -14.99 1.38 2.39
CA LEU A 260 -16.11 1.18 3.27
C LEU A 260 -17.33 0.64 2.48
N PRO A 261 -17.91 -0.51 2.89
CA PRO A 261 -17.57 -1.31 4.07
C PRO A 261 -16.19 -1.96 3.97
N ALA A 262 -15.46 -2.02 5.10
CA ALA A 262 -14.12 -2.61 5.16
C ALA A 262 -14.15 -4.14 5.39
N GLN A 263 -15.30 -4.72 5.67
CA GLN A 263 -15.50 -6.12 6.03
C GLN A 263 -16.66 -6.73 5.23
N ASP A 264 -16.64 -8.03 5.02
CA ASP A 264 -17.71 -8.76 4.33
C ASP A 264 -18.86 -9.11 5.26
N SER A 265 -18.58 -9.24 6.56
CA SER A 265 -19.55 -9.65 7.60
C SER A 265 -19.22 -9.02 8.95
N LEU A 266 -20.15 -9.09 9.89
CA LEU A 266 -20.03 -8.59 11.26
C LEU A 266 -19.88 -9.77 12.23
N PRO A 267 -18.67 -10.26 12.52
CA PRO A 267 -18.51 -11.35 13.48
C PRO A 267 -18.88 -10.88 14.90
N GLY A 268 -19.62 -11.70 15.64
CA GLY A 268 -19.93 -11.48 17.05
C GLY A 268 -20.80 -10.26 17.37
N GLY A 269 -21.63 -9.75 16.42
CA GLY A 269 -22.53 -8.61 16.66
C GLY A 269 -21.83 -7.24 16.69
N GLY A 270 -20.63 -7.13 16.09
CA GLY A 270 -19.91 -5.87 15.90
C GLY A 270 -20.67 -4.84 15.08
N LEU A 271 -20.17 -3.59 15.05
CA LEU A 271 -20.79 -2.49 14.30
C LEU A 271 -20.16 -2.31 12.89
N GLY A 272 -18.95 -2.82 12.70
CA GLY A 272 -18.14 -2.52 11.52
C GLY A 272 -17.49 -1.13 11.59
N ASN A 273 -16.89 -0.70 10.48
CA ASN A 273 -16.29 0.62 10.35
C ASN A 273 -17.36 1.67 10.07
N LEU A 274 -17.16 2.86 10.56
CA LEU A 274 -18.07 3.99 10.32
C LEU A 274 -17.45 4.96 9.32
N ILE A 275 -18.32 5.74 8.64
CA ILE A 275 -17.95 6.90 7.83
C ILE A 275 -18.78 8.10 8.28
N ALA A 276 -18.16 9.28 8.33
CA ALA A 276 -18.86 10.52 8.59
C ALA A 276 -19.73 10.89 7.37
N LEU A 277 -20.92 11.43 7.63
CA LEU A 277 -21.77 11.92 6.56
C LEU A 277 -21.20 13.21 5.96
N PRO A 278 -21.35 13.43 4.62
CA PRO A 278 -20.95 14.68 3.97
C PRO A 278 -21.92 15.83 4.25
N LEU A 279 -21.63 17.00 3.72
CA LEU A 279 -22.43 18.23 3.83
C LEU A 279 -22.64 18.68 5.28
N GLN A 280 -21.70 18.48 6.16
CA GLN A 280 -21.80 18.99 7.53
C GLN A 280 -21.72 20.53 7.50
N GLY A 281 -22.79 21.17 7.98
CA GLY A 281 -23.02 22.60 7.76
C GLY A 281 -21.89 23.52 8.17
N ARG A 282 -21.22 23.27 9.30
CA ARG A 282 -20.08 24.07 9.74
C ARG A 282 -18.84 23.87 8.87
N ALA A 283 -18.55 22.64 8.45
CA ALA A 283 -17.40 22.34 7.61
C ALA A 283 -17.57 22.96 6.20
N LEU A 284 -18.80 23.04 5.73
CA LEU A 284 -19.12 23.71 4.47
C LEU A 284 -18.71 25.17 4.45
N LEU A 285 -18.74 25.88 5.59
CA LEU A 285 -18.28 27.26 5.69
C LEU A 285 -16.79 27.45 5.32
N SER A 286 -16.01 26.38 5.45
CA SER A 286 -14.59 26.35 5.08
C SER A 286 -14.33 25.60 3.77
N GLY A 287 -15.35 25.33 2.96
CA GLY A 287 -15.25 24.57 1.73
C GLY A 287 -14.96 23.07 1.93
N ASN A 288 -15.11 22.56 3.16
CA ASN A 288 -14.88 21.17 3.53
C ASN A 288 -16.21 20.42 3.68
N SER A 289 -16.16 19.08 3.68
CA SER A 289 -17.37 18.23 3.64
C SER A 289 -18.26 18.54 2.43
N ALA A 290 -17.69 19.09 1.37
CA ALA A 290 -18.34 19.55 0.16
C ALA A 290 -18.01 18.63 -1.03
N PHE A 291 -18.95 18.45 -1.92
CA PHE A 291 -18.70 17.77 -3.19
C PHE A 291 -17.95 18.71 -4.14
N VAL A 292 -16.92 18.18 -4.78
CA VAL A 292 -15.97 18.95 -5.59
C VAL A 292 -15.89 18.42 -7.02
N ASP A 293 -15.65 19.34 -7.95
CA ASP A 293 -15.39 19.03 -9.35
C ASP A 293 -13.93 18.56 -9.59
N LYS A 294 -13.53 18.44 -10.86
CA LYS A 294 -12.18 18.01 -11.26
C LYS A 294 -11.08 19.02 -10.92
N ASP A 295 -11.46 20.28 -10.81
CA ASP A 295 -10.54 21.36 -10.43
C ASP A 295 -10.54 21.60 -8.91
N TRP A 296 -11.15 20.67 -8.15
CA TRP A 296 -11.27 20.72 -6.70
C TRP A 296 -12.09 21.92 -6.18
N ASN A 297 -12.87 22.56 -7.03
CA ASN A 297 -13.83 23.58 -6.62
C ASN A 297 -15.10 22.93 -6.11
N ALA A 298 -15.66 23.45 -5.04
CA ALA A 298 -16.94 22.99 -4.57
C ALA A 298 -18.04 23.32 -5.60
N TYR A 299 -18.89 22.35 -5.90
CA TYR A 299 -20.03 22.59 -6.79
C TYR A 299 -20.93 23.70 -6.24
N PRO A 300 -21.42 24.63 -7.07
CA PRO A 300 -22.30 25.70 -6.61
C PRO A 300 -23.61 25.19 -5.99
N ASP A 301 -24.15 24.09 -6.52
CA ASP A 301 -25.34 23.42 -6.00
C ASP A 301 -25.02 22.00 -5.57
N GLN A 302 -24.63 21.86 -4.31
CA GLN A 302 -24.25 20.59 -3.66
C GLN A 302 -25.40 19.56 -3.68
N TRP A 303 -26.62 20.01 -3.60
CA TRP A 303 -27.78 19.15 -3.53
C TRP A 303 -28.16 18.59 -4.90
N ASN A 304 -28.12 19.43 -5.93
CA ASN A 304 -28.38 18.97 -7.29
C ASN A 304 -27.36 17.93 -7.73
N VAL A 305 -26.08 18.17 -7.44
CA VAL A 305 -25.01 17.21 -7.73
C VAL A 305 -25.24 15.88 -7.01
N LEU A 306 -25.60 15.90 -5.73
CA LEU A 306 -25.90 14.68 -4.98
C LEU A 306 -27.04 13.88 -5.61
N TRP A 307 -28.10 14.58 -6.03
CA TRP A 307 -29.28 13.90 -6.56
C TRP A 307 -29.16 13.45 -8.01
N SER A 308 -28.32 14.12 -8.80
CA SER A 308 -28.05 13.73 -10.20
C SER A 308 -27.18 12.48 -10.31
N LYS A 309 -26.41 12.12 -9.28
CA LYS A 309 -25.51 10.97 -9.34
C LYS A 309 -26.27 9.66 -9.56
N PRO A 310 -25.88 8.85 -10.56
CA PRO A 310 -26.49 7.56 -10.85
C PRO A 310 -26.24 6.55 -9.74
N ARG A 311 -26.98 5.45 -9.81
CA ARG A 311 -26.79 4.26 -8.98
C ARG A 311 -26.43 3.09 -9.88
N ILE A 312 -25.48 2.27 -9.47
CA ILE A 312 -25.09 1.08 -10.21
C ILE A 312 -25.75 -0.17 -9.65
N SER A 313 -26.02 -1.16 -10.49
CA SER A 313 -26.62 -2.43 -10.10
C SER A 313 -25.56 -3.47 -9.70
N ALA A 314 -25.97 -4.51 -9.00
CA ALA A 314 -25.12 -5.66 -8.69
C ALA A 314 -24.63 -6.35 -9.96
N GLU A 315 -25.50 -6.51 -10.97
CA GLU A 315 -25.18 -7.12 -12.28
C GLU A 315 -24.10 -6.33 -13.01
N PHE A 316 -24.17 -4.99 -12.99
CA PHE A 316 -23.15 -4.14 -13.57
C PHE A 316 -21.78 -4.39 -12.89
N MET A 317 -21.77 -4.43 -11.54
CA MET A 317 -20.52 -4.70 -10.80
C MET A 317 -19.94 -6.08 -11.12
N GLU A 318 -20.79 -7.12 -11.15
CA GLU A 318 -20.37 -8.48 -11.47
C GLU A 318 -19.81 -8.58 -12.90
N THR A 319 -20.48 -7.94 -13.87
CA THR A 319 -19.98 -7.86 -15.26
C THR A 319 -18.63 -7.18 -15.33
N LYS A 320 -18.47 -6.04 -14.65
CA LYS A 320 -17.18 -5.34 -14.61
C LYS A 320 -16.08 -6.13 -13.90
N ILE A 321 -16.39 -6.80 -12.79
CA ILE A 321 -15.46 -7.72 -12.14
C ILE A 321 -15.03 -8.81 -13.13
N GLN A 322 -15.93 -9.43 -13.87
CA GLN A 322 -15.62 -10.45 -14.86
C GLN A 322 -14.75 -9.89 -16.00
N GLU A 323 -15.11 -8.74 -16.56
CA GLU A 323 -14.32 -8.08 -17.61
C GLU A 323 -12.89 -7.80 -17.12
N TRP A 324 -12.73 -7.27 -15.92
CA TRP A 324 -11.43 -6.88 -15.40
C TRP A 324 -10.63 -8.06 -14.88
N THR A 325 -11.24 -9.12 -14.36
CA THR A 325 -10.53 -10.34 -13.94
C THR A 325 -10.03 -11.16 -15.13
N SER A 326 -10.72 -11.13 -16.26
CA SER A 326 -10.23 -11.78 -17.48
C SER A 326 -8.97 -11.10 -18.06
N THR A 327 -8.75 -9.83 -17.72
CA THR A 327 -7.58 -9.02 -18.14
C THR A 327 -6.60 -8.71 -17.01
N SER A 328 -6.97 -8.97 -15.74
CA SER A 328 -6.14 -8.64 -14.58
C SER A 328 -5.14 -9.75 -14.25
N ILE A 329 -3.91 -9.30 -13.98
CA ILE A 329 -2.76 -10.14 -13.63
C ILE A 329 -2.88 -10.80 -12.25
N PHE A 330 -3.76 -10.31 -11.39
CA PHE A 330 -3.86 -10.72 -9.98
C PHE A 330 -5.10 -11.54 -9.61
N TYR A 331 -6.03 -11.74 -10.53
CA TYR A 331 -7.26 -12.50 -10.26
C TYR A 331 -7.54 -13.49 -11.37
N VAL A 332 -7.18 -14.75 -11.14
CA VAL A 332 -7.70 -15.88 -11.91
C VAL A 332 -8.63 -16.66 -10.98
N GLU A 333 -9.89 -16.25 -10.89
CA GLU A 333 -10.96 -17.15 -10.54
C GLU A 333 -11.52 -17.71 -11.85
N SER A 334 -11.35 -18.99 -12.06
CA SER A 334 -11.94 -19.72 -13.17
C SER A 334 -13.46 -19.66 -13.04
N SER A 335 -14.12 -18.82 -13.85
CA SER A 335 -15.54 -18.95 -14.12
C SER A 335 -15.77 -20.30 -14.84
N GLY A 336 -16.39 -21.23 -14.11
CA GLY A 336 -16.78 -22.51 -14.69
C GLY A 336 -17.80 -22.35 -15.77
N LYS A 337 -17.40 -22.49 -17.00
CA LYS A 337 -18.15 -22.99 -18.15
C LYS A 337 -17.12 -23.48 -19.17
N ASP A 338 -16.78 -24.70 -19.12
CA ASP A 338 -16.41 -25.66 -20.11
C ASP A 338 -15.43 -26.68 -19.49
N ALA A 339 -15.96 -27.84 -19.21
CA ALA A 339 -15.27 -28.93 -18.47
C ALA A 339 -14.14 -29.61 -19.26
N GLU A 340 -13.83 -29.18 -20.47
CA GLU A 340 -12.85 -29.87 -21.33
C GLU A 340 -11.50 -29.17 -21.48
N THR A 341 -11.35 -27.90 -21.03
CA THR A 341 -10.06 -27.19 -21.04
C THR A 341 -9.81 -26.51 -19.70
N ARG A 342 -9.74 -27.28 -18.60
CA ARG A 342 -9.25 -26.76 -17.33
C ARG A 342 -7.76 -26.44 -17.45
N GLU A 343 -7.42 -25.26 -17.98
CA GLU A 343 -6.10 -24.66 -17.75
C GLU A 343 -5.94 -24.43 -16.25
N LYS A 344 -4.91 -25.05 -15.70
CA LYS A 344 -4.60 -24.96 -14.28
C LYS A 344 -4.30 -23.51 -13.91
N PRO A 345 -5.03 -22.81 -13.02
CA PRO A 345 -4.87 -21.37 -12.74
C PRO A 345 -3.43 -20.96 -12.41
N TRP A 346 -2.67 -21.88 -11.79
CA TRP A 346 -1.25 -21.68 -11.47
C TRP A 346 -0.31 -21.76 -12.68
N LYS A 347 -0.79 -22.11 -13.86
CA LYS A 347 -0.04 -22.06 -15.13
C LYS A 347 -0.26 -20.78 -15.93
N ASN A 348 -1.37 -20.08 -15.69
CA ASN A 348 -1.68 -18.79 -16.31
C ASN A 348 -1.06 -17.65 -15.51
N ARG A 349 0.26 -17.51 -15.55
CA ARG A 349 0.92 -16.28 -15.12
C ARG A 349 0.69 -15.22 -16.18
N ALA A 350 0.34 -14.02 -15.71
CA ALA A 350 0.19 -12.86 -16.57
C ALA A 350 1.41 -12.67 -17.48
N ARG A 351 1.14 -12.48 -18.74
CA ARG A 351 2.18 -12.31 -19.76
C ARG A 351 2.34 -10.82 -20.06
N LEU A 352 3.58 -10.39 -20.26
CA LEU A 352 3.84 -9.06 -20.80
C LEU A 352 3.12 -8.92 -22.15
N LEU A 353 2.57 -7.73 -22.43
CA LEU A 353 1.86 -7.45 -23.66
C LEU A 353 2.88 -7.13 -24.77
N LYS A 354 3.03 -8.02 -25.76
CA LYS A 354 3.92 -7.80 -26.90
C LYS A 354 3.60 -6.51 -27.66
N SER A 355 2.32 -6.18 -27.81
CA SER A 355 1.86 -4.96 -28.48
C SER A 355 2.24 -3.66 -27.78
N GLY A 356 2.72 -3.73 -26.57
CA GLY A 356 3.17 -2.57 -25.79
C GLY A 356 4.68 -2.34 -25.80
N VAL A 357 5.43 -3.07 -26.64
CA VAL A 357 6.89 -2.91 -26.79
C VAL A 357 7.21 -2.67 -28.27
N ASP A 358 7.76 -1.50 -28.56
CA ASP A 358 8.19 -1.14 -29.90
C ASP A 358 9.64 -1.57 -30.11
N GLY A 359 9.86 -2.65 -30.92
CA GLY A 359 11.17 -3.21 -31.19
C GLY A 359 11.67 -4.15 -30.09
N LYS A 360 12.85 -3.88 -29.55
CA LYS A 360 13.49 -4.69 -28.49
C LYS A 360 13.42 -4.02 -27.16
N LEU A 361 13.30 -4.82 -26.11
CA LEU A 361 13.39 -4.36 -24.74
C LEU A 361 14.88 -4.25 -24.34
N SER A 362 15.37 -3.07 -23.97
CA SER A 362 16.75 -2.87 -23.54
C SER A 362 16.85 -3.04 -22.01
N LEU A 363 17.69 -3.96 -21.58
CA LEU A 363 17.94 -4.30 -20.17
C LEU A 363 19.39 -4.03 -19.84
N THR A 364 19.66 -3.26 -18.78
CA THR A 364 21.00 -3.10 -18.23
C THR A 364 21.06 -3.77 -16.86
N LEU A 365 22.02 -4.67 -16.67
CA LEU A 365 22.27 -5.35 -15.41
C LEU A 365 23.35 -4.60 -14.65
N SER A 366 23.04 -4.17 -13.41
CA SER A 366 23.96 -3.51 -12.49
C SER A 366 23.63 -3.92 -11.05
N ASP A 367 23.46 -3.00 -10.12
CA ASP A 367 22.93 -3.26 -8.78
C ASP A 367 21.46 -3.71 -8.76
N GLY A 368 20.76 -3.52 -9.86
CA GLY A 368 19.42 -4.03 -10.21
C GLY A 368 19.33 -4.38 -11.69
N ILE A 369 18.11 -4.49 -12.20
CA ILE A 369 17.80 -4.62 -13.61
C ILE A 369 17.15 -3.31 -14.03
N TYR A 370 17.82 -2.56 -14.89
CA TYR A 370 17.35 -1.31 -15.44
C TYR A 370 16.67 -1.57 -16.78
N VAL A 371 15.40 -1.25 -16.85
CA VAL A 371 14.58 -1.40 -18.04
C VAL A 371 14.39 -0.02 -18.68
N ASP A 372 14.87 0.16 -19.91
CA ASP A 372 14.62 1.39 -20.68
C ASP A 372 13.15 1.49 -21.06
N THR A 373 12.52 2.61 -20.69
CA THR A 373 11.08 2.83 -20.92
C THR A 373 10.76 3.57 -22.22
N MET A 374 11.76 3.98 -22.99
CA MET A 374 11.58 4.82 -24.17
C MET A 374 10.67 4.18 -25.22
N ASN A 375 10.76 2.85 -25.39
CA ASN A 375 10.00 2.08 -26.38
C ASN A 375 8.93 1.19 -25.74
N ILE A 376 8.48 1.52 -24.52
CA ILE A 376 7.53 0.69 -23.78
C ILE A 376 6.29 1.51 -23.41
N GLN A 377 5.11 0.99 -23.78
CA GLN A 377 3.84 1.59 -23.41
C GLN A 377 3.60 1.52 -21.89
N PRO A 378 2.85 2.47 -21.30
CA PRO A 378 2.57 2.52 -19.87
C PRO A 378 2.00 1.22 -19.29
N ALA A 379 1.20 0.49 -20.06
CA ALA A 379 0.64 -0.79 -19.65
C ALA A 379 1.73 -1.85 -19.36
N VAL A 380 2.76 -1.94 -20.20
CA VAL A 380 3.88 -2.88 -20.00
C VAL A 380 4.80 -2.39 -18.88
N GLN A 381 5.05 -1.07 -18.80
CA GLN A 381 5.80 -0.50 -17.66
C GLN A 381 5.14 -0.87 -16.34
N ASN A 382 3.81 -0.78 -16.23
CA ASN A 382 3.08 -1.17 -15.04
C ASN A 382 3.17 -2.67 -14.76
N GLN A 383 3.19 -3.51 -15.81
CA GLN A 383 3.41 -4.95 -15.63
C GLN A 383 4.80 -5.23 -15.03
N ILE A 384 5.84 -4.52 -15.50
CA ILE A 384 7.20 -4.64 -14.95
C ILE A 384 7.26 -4.17 -13.51
N ARG A 385 6.65 -3.01 -13.19
CA ARG A 385 6.55 -2.51 -11.80
C ARG A 385 5.90 -3.52 -10.86
N ARG A 386 4.85 -4.17 -11.30
CA ARG A 386 4.13 -5.19 -10.50
C ARG A 386 4.98 -6.42 -10.20
N MET A 387 5.90 -6.80 -11.06
CA MET A 387 6.84 -7.88 -10.77
C MET A 387 7.68 -7.55 -9.52
N ALA A 388 8.04 -6.27 -9.33
CA ALA A 388 8.79 -5.77 -8.20
C ALA A 388 7.91 -5.38 -6.99
N ALA A 389 6.62 -5.69 -6.98
CA ALA A 389 5.70 -5.38 -5.91
C ALA A 389 5.21 -6.63 -5.17
N VAL A 390 5.08 -6.51 -3.84
CA VAL A 390 4.48 -7.54 -2.98
C VAL A 390 3.34 -6.94 -2.17
N SER A 391 2.30 -7.73 -1.92
CA SER A 391 1.23 -7.30 -1.03
C SER A 391 1.76 -7.12 0.39
N ASN A 392 1.39 -6.01 1.03
CA ASN A 392 1.82 -5.71 2.39
C ASN A 392 0.95 -6.48 3.42
N PRO A 393 1.49 -7.47 4.13
CA PRO A 393 0.70 -8.26 5.08
C PRO A 393 0.13 -7.41 6.23
N VAL A 394 0.83 -6.33 6.62
CA VAL A 394 0.39 -5.42 7.68
C VAL A 394 -0.87 -4.66 7.25
N PHE A 395 -0.90 -4.19 5.99
CA PHE A 395 -2.08 -3.54 5.41
C PHE A 395 -3.31 -4.45 5.50
N TYR A 396 -3.21 -5.68 5.04
CA TYR A 396 -4.32 -6.63 5.04
C TYR A 396 -4.73 -7.06 6.45
N LYS A 397 -3.76 -7.20 7.36
CA LYS A 397 -4.02 -7.47 8.77
C LYS A 397 -4.78 -6.32 9.44
N ASN A 398 -4.36 -5.09 9.22
CA ASN A 398 -5.04 -3.89 9.73
C ASN A 398 -6.46 -3.79 9.15
N MET A 399 -6.61 -4.01 7.83
CA MET A 399 -7.90 -4.02 7.16
C MET A 399 -8.84 -5.08 7.75
N ALA A 400 -8.36 -6.29 8.01
CA ALA A 400 -9.15 -7.35 8.63
C ALA A 400 -9.56 -7.03 10.08
N MET A 401 -8.73 -6.26 10.81
CA MET A 401 -9.00 -5.81 12.17
C MET A 401 -9.78 -4.49 12.22
N GLY A 402 -10.07 -3.84 11.07
CA GLY A 402 -10.72 -2.54 11.01
C GLY A 402 -9.86 -1.40 11.57
N LEU A 403 -8.53 -1.56 11.54
CA LEU A 403 -7.57 -0.53 11.93
C LEU A 403 -7.23 0.36 10.73
N SER A 404 -6.78 1.59 10.99
CA SER A 404 -6.26 2.49 9.97
C SER A 404 -4.98 1.93 9.33
N ASN A 405 -4.81 2.17 8.03
CA ASN A 405 -3.62 1.81 7.27
C ASN A 405 -2.75 3.02 6.92
N TYR A 406 -2.93 4.10 7.63
CA TYR A 406 -2.29 5.37 7.42
C TYR A 406 -0.77 5.29 7.09
N ASP A 407 0.00 4.48 7.85
CA ASP A 407 1.45 4.29 7.64
C ASP A 407 1.79 3.04 6.80
N ASN A 408 0.78 2.36 6.24
CA ASN A 408 0.98 1.07 5.60
C ASN A 408 0.43 1.09 4.18
N ALA A 409 1.29 1.25 3.21
CA ALA A 409 0.92 1.10 1.81
C ALA A 409 0.39 -0.31 1.54
N ARG A 410 -0.59 -0.42 0.63
CA ARG A 410 -1.17 -1.71 0.20
C ARG A 410 -0.13 -2.65 -0.40
N TRP A 411 0.83 -2.07 -1.14
CA TRP A 411 1.92 -2.77 -1.81
C TRP A 411 3.27 -2.27 -1.31
N ILE A 412 4.20 -3.18 -1.14
CA ILE A 412 5.61 -2.85 -0.94
C ILE A 412 6.26 -2.94 -2.31
N TYR A 413 6.67 -1.82 -2.86
CA TYR A 413 7.35 -1.73 -4.13
C TYR A 413 8.86 -1.72 -3.91
N MET A 414 9.55 -2.69 -4.51
CA MET A 414 11.00 -2.88 -4.38
C MET A 414 11.80 -2.30 -5.55
N GLY A 415 11.11 -1.74 -6.55
CA GLY A 415 11.75 -1.06 -7.68
C GLY A 415 11.98 0.42 -7.42
N LYS A 416 12.63 1.09 -8.36
CA LYS A 416 12.83 2.56 -8.37
C LYS A 416 12.56 3.11 -9.78
N GLU A 417 12.13 4.36 -9.83
CA GLU A 417 11.94 5.11 -11.07
C GLU A 417 13.05 6.12 -11.20
N HIS A 418 13.66 6.18 -12.37
CA HIS A 418 14.70 7.15 -12.67
C HIS A 418 14.17 8.22 -13.63
N LEU A 419 14.44 9.49 -13.34
CA LEU A 419 14.06 10.62 -14.20
C LEU A 419 14.65 10.51 -15.62
N SER A 420 15.70 9.71 -15.78
CA SER A 420 16.32 9.39 -17.08
C SER A 420 15.53 8.39 -17.92
N GLY A 421 14.33 7.98 -17.49
CA GLY A 421 13.47 7.08 -18.28
C GLY A 421 13.78 5.60 -18.09
N TYR A 422 14.27 5.20 -16.91
CA TYR A 422 14.51 3.80 -16.57
C TYR A 422 13.64 3.36 -15.41
N ILE A 423 13.16 2.11 -15.48
CA ILE A 423 12.56 1.40 -14.33
C ILE A 423 13.62 0.44 -13.81
N GLU A 424 14.05 0.63 -12.57
CA GLU A 424 14.93 -0.31 -11.86
C GLU A 424 14.06 -1.32 -11.11
N ILE A 425 14.32 -2.61 -11.31
CA ILE A 425 13.73 -3.71 -10.53
C ILE A 425 14.83 -4.57 -9.91
N PRO A 426 14.53 -5.27 -8.79
CA PRO A 426 15.53 -6.09 -8.12
C PRO A 426 16.11 -7.20 -9.01
N ARG A 427 17.40 -7.49 -8.85
CA ARG A 427 18.18 -8.46 -9.66
C ARG A 427 17.60 -9.86 -9.70
N GLY A 428 16.96 -10.30 -8.62
CA GLY A 428 16.39 -11.65 -8.51
C GLY A 428 15.18 -11.89 -9.39
N LEU A 429 14.63 -10.84 -10.02
CA LEU A 429 13.53 -10.91 -10.99
C LEU A 429 14.02 -11.19 -12.42
N TYR A 430 15.33 -11.35 -12.65
CA TYR A 430 15.88 -11.56 -13.99
C TYR A 430 15.26 -12.75 -14.72
N ASP A 431 15.19 -13.91 -14.07
CA ASP A 431 14.62 -15.10 -14.70
C ASP A 431 13.11 -14.94 -14.97
N GLU A 432 12.40 -14.28 -14.05
CA GLU A 432 10.97 -14.03 -14.22
C GLU A 432 10.72 -13.07 -15.39
N LEU A 433 11.48 -11.97 -15.49
CA LEU A 433 11.35 -10.99 -16.55
C LEU A 433 11.67 -11.62 -17.92
N THR A 434 12.81 -12.30 -18.05
CA THR A 434 13.24 -12.93 -19.30
C THR A 434 12.29 -14.04 -19.73
N GLU A 435 11.77 -14.83 -18.80
CA GLU A 435 10.76 -15.85 -19.08
C GLU A 435 9.43 -15.23 -19.53
N GLN A 436 9.01 -14.10 -18.97
CA GLN A 436 7.83 -13.36 -19.41
C GLN A 436 8.04 -12.79 -20.82
N CYS A 437 9.21 -12.23 -21.10
CA CYS A 437 9.58 -11.78 -22.46
C CYS A 437 9.51 -12.93 -23.47
N ARG A 438 10.09 -14.09 -23.13
CA ARG A 438 10.06 -15.28 -23.97
C ARG A 438 8.63 -15.76 -24.24
N LYS A 439 7.78 -15.83 -23.21
CA LYS A 439 6.36 -16.24 -23.34
C LYS A 439 5.55 -15.26 -24.18
N ALA A 440 5.84 -13.96 -24.06
CA ALA A 440 5.19 -12.93 -24.85
C ALA A 440 5.74 -12.80 -26.29
N GLY A 441 6.86 -13.45 -26.59
CA GLY A 441 7.58 -13.28 -27.86
C GLY A 441 8.18 -11.87 -28.00
N ILE A 442 8.59 -11.24 -26.90
CA ILE A 442 9.31 -9.98 -26.85
C ILE A 442 10.80 -10.29 -26.96
N THR A 443 11.46 -9.67 -27.93
CA THR A 443 12.92 -9.72 -28.06
C THR A 443 13.54 -8.70 -27.12
N TYR A 444 14.64 -9.06 -26.49
CA TYR A 444 15.36 -8.16 -25.57
C TYR A 444 16.86 -8.22 -25.83
N GLU A 445 17.55 -7.17 -25.45
CA GLU A 445 19.01 -7.08 -25.44
C GLU A 445 19.51 -6.78 -24.04
N ILE A 446 20.69 -7.27 -23.70
CA ILE A 446 21.24 -7.16 -22.35
C ILE A 446 22.60 -6.47 -22.43
N THR A 447 22.76 -5.40 -21.64
CA THR A 447 24.06 -4.79 -21.33
C THR A 447 24.42 -5.18 -19.91
N ASP A 448 25.56 -5.83 -19.70
CA ASP A 448 26.02 -6.27 -18.37
C ASP A 448 27.10 -5.32 -17.85
N GLU A 449 26.74 -4.47 -16.90
CA GLU A 449 27.59 -3.50 -16.22
C GLU A 449 27.88 -3.89 -14.75
N ARG A 450 27.60 -5.16 -14.40
CA ARG A 450 27.89 -5.67 -13.07
C ARG A 450 29.39 -5.79 -12.86
N GLN A 451 29.83 -5.58 -11.61
CA GLN A 451 31.21 -5.70 -11.20
C GLN A 451 31.69 -7.18 -11.29
N PRO A 452 32.59 -7.52 -12.22
CA PRO A 452 33.08 -8.89 -12.36
C PRO A 452 34.00 -9.30 -11.21
N GLY A 453 34.52 -8.32 -10.45
CA GLY A 453 35.45 -8.50 -9.37
C GLY A 453 36.89 -8.76 -9.85
N ARG A 454 37.77 -8.80 -8.87
CA ARG A 454 39.18 -9.16 -9.05
C ARG A 454 39.33 -10.68 -9.03
N ARG A 455 40.08 -11.24 -9.96
CA ARG A 455 40.44 -12.65 -9.92
C ARG A 455 41.34 -12.95 -8.73
N ILE A 456 41.05 -14.04 -8.03
CA ILE A 456 41.86 -14.55 -6.91
C ILE A 456 42.30 -15.98 -7.17
N LYS A 457 43.45 -16.35 -6.60
CA LYS A 457 43.98 -17.70 -6.64
C LYS A 457 43.48 -18.45 -5.41
N ALA A 458 42.34 -19.11 -5.55
CA ALA A 458 41.75 -19.89 -4.48
C ALA A 458 41.48 -21.32 -5.00
N GLU A 459 41.83 -22.31 -4.18
CA GLU A 459 41.58 -23.73 -4.44
C GLU A 459 40.79 -24.33 -3.27
N PHE A 460 39.80 -25.17 -3.59
CA PHE A 460 39.05 -25.91 -2.58
C PHE A 460 39.87 -27.15 -2.17
N THR A 461 40.21 -27.23 -0.89
CA THR A 461 40.99 -28.33 -0.32
C THR A 461 40.16 -29.36 0.42
N GLY A 462 38.83 -29.12 0.56
CA GLY A 462 37.91 -30.03 1.21
C GLY A 462 37.42 -31.13 0.28
N GLN A 463 36.61 -32.01 0.84
CA GLN A 463 35.86 -33.00 0.08
C GLN A 463 34.35 -32.76 0.27
N LEU A 464 33.61 -32.59 -0.82
CA LEU A 464 32.17 -32.45 -0.78
C LEU A 464 31.53 -33.83 -0.50
N ARG A 465 30.44 -33.81 0.23
CA ARG A 465 29.59 -34.96 0.40
C ARG A 465 28.70 -35.18 -0.83
N PRO A 466 28.23 -36.38 -1.11
CA PRO A 466 27.41 -36.69 -2.29
C PRO A 466 26.19 -35.77 -2.46
N GLU A 467 25.58 -35.34 -1.36
CA GLU A 467 24.46 -34.40 -1.38
C GLU A 467 24.84 -32.93 -1.62
N GLN A 468 26.14 -32.58 -1.46
CA GLN A 468 26.66 -31.23 -1.66
C GLN A 468 27.11 -30.95 -3.10
N GLU A 469 27.56 -31.98 -3.82
CA GLU A 469 28.00 -31.85 -5.22
C GLU A 469 26.89 -31.31 -6.14
N PRO A 470 25.66 -31.88 -6.13
CA PRO A 470 24.57 -31.32 -6.95
C PRO A 470 24.16 -29.90 -6.52
N ALA A 471 24.33 -29.56 -5.23
CA ALA A 471 24.07 -28.20 -4.74
C ALA A 471 25.08 -27.22 -5.32
N LEU A 472 26.36 -27.56 -5.35
CA LEU A 472 27.40 -26.74 -5.95
C LEU A 472 27.18 -26.57 -7.45
N GLU A 473 26.94 -27.65 -8.18
CA GLU A 473 26.69 -27.63 -9.62
C GLU A 473 25.51 -26.73 -9.99
N GLU A 474 24.41 -26.86 -9.26
CA GLU A 474 23.20 -26.09 -9.56
C GLU A 474 23.39 -24.60 -9.22
N MET A 475 24.06 -24.27 -8.11
CA MET A 475 24.36 -22.89 -7.76
C MET A 475 25.30 -22.21 -8.79
N LEU A 476 26.25 -22.95 -9.35
CA LEU A 476 27.20 -22.41 -10.34
C LEU A 476 26.60 -22.17 -11.73
N ARG A 477 25.42 -22.73 -12.04
CA ARG A 477 24.71 -22.46 -13.31
C ARG A 477 24.14 -21.04 -13.40
N TYR A 478 24.00 -20.38 -12.28
CA TYR A 478 23.35 -19.06 -12.19
C TYR A 478 24.27 -18.04 -11.52
N ASP A 479 24.11 -16.78 -11.85
CA ASP A 479 24.83 -15.69 -11.21
C ASP A 479 24.18 -15.26 -9.87
N THR A 480 22.88 -15.55 -9.70
CA THR A 480 22.11 -15.21 -8.51
C THR A 480 21.19 -16.35 -8.08
N GLY A 481 20.95 -16.47 -6.79
CA GLY A 481 20.02 -17.48 -6.28
C GLY A 481 20.28 -17.85 -4.82
N ILE A 482 19.42 -18.74 -4.31
CA ILE A 482 19.43 -19.17 -2.92
C ILE A 482 19.67 -20.66 -2.81
N LEU A 483 20.63 -21.03 -1.97
CA LEU A 483 20.83 -22.39 -1.48
C LEU A 483 20.01 -22.56 -0.20
N ASN A 484 18.92 -23.30 -0.31
CA ASN A 484 18.06 -23.65 0.82
C ASN A 484 18.41 -25.06 1.32
N ALA A 485 19.17 -25.15 2.39
CA ALA A 485 19.58 -26.43 2.91
C ALA A 485 19.45 -26.51 4.44
N ALA A 486 18.95 -27.67 4.92
CA ALA A 486 18.73 -27.93 6.34
C ALA A 486 19.97 -27.67 7.19
N THR A 487 19.79 -27.47 8.49
CA THR A 487 20.88 -27.32 9.45
C THR A 487 21.84 -28.52 9.37
N ALA A 488 23.13 -28.28 9.51
CA ALA A 488 24.22 -29.26 9.38
C ALA A 488 24.35 -29.90 7.97
N PHE A 489 23.82 -29.27 6.92
CA PHE A 489 24.12 -29.62 5.54
C PHE A 489 25.55 -29.28 5.15
N GLY A 490 26.19 -28.33 5.82
CA GLY A 490 27.49 -27.79 5.45
C GLY A 490 27.41 -26.69 4.40
N LYS A 491 26.45 -25.78 4.56
CA LYS A 491 26.27 -24.62 3.66
C LYS A 491 27.58 -23.83 3.45
N THR A 492 28.33 -23.61 4.52
CA THR A 492 29.61 -22.88 4.49
C THR A 492 30.66 -23.62 3.65
N VAL A 493 30.67 -24.96 3.67
CA VAL A 493 31.57 -25.79 2.84
C VAL A 493 31.25 -25.62 1.35
N VAL A 494 29.96 -25.69 0.98
CA VAL A 494 29.50 -25.44 -0.41
C VAL A 494 29.86 -24.03 -0.84
N CYS A 495 29.68 -23.03 0.03
CA CYS A 495 30.07 -21.65 -0.27
C CYS A 495 31.59 -21.50 -0.48
N SER A 496 32.42 -22.21 0.32
CA SER A 496 33.86 -22.24 0.11
C SER A 496 34.24 -22.85 -1.26
N ALA A 497 33.57 -23.94 -1.64
CA ALA A 497 33.74 -24.53 -2.96
C ALA A 497 33.29 -23.56 -4.08
N MET A 498 32.19 -22.83 -3.92
CA MET A 498 31.74 -21.79 -4.87
C MET A 498 32.79 -20.68 -5.03
N ILE A 499 33.44 -20.25 -3.94
CA ILE A 499 34.52 -19.24 -4.00
C ILE A 499 35.70 -19.75 -4.85
N ALA A 500 36.11 -21.00 -4.64
CA ALA A 500 37.17 -21.62 -5.37
C ALA A 500 36.88 -21.84 -6.85
N GLU A 501 35.63 -22.11 -7.21
CA GLU A 501 35.18 -22.29 -8.60
C GLU A 501 35.00 -20.94 -9.34
N ARG A 502 34.40 -19.93 -8.69
CA ARG A 502 34.22 -18.59 -9.27
C ARG A 502 35.55 -17.84 -9.39
N LYS A 503 36.47 -18.06 -8.47
CA LYS A 503 37.83 -17.43 -8.43
C LYS A 503 37.76 -15.92 -8.51
N VAL A 504 36.86 -15.30 -7.81
CA VAL A 504 36.72 -13.85 -7.69
C VAL A 504 36.68 -13.41 -6.24
N ASN A 505 37.12 -12.21 -5.98
CA ASN A 505 37.09 -11.64 -4.64
C ASN A 505 35.69 -11.60 -4.09
N THR A 506 35.53 -11.95 -2.81
CA THR A 506 34.24 -12.28 -2.21
C THR A 506 33.99 -11.51 -0.94
N LEU A 507 32.78 -10.98 -0.78
CA LEU A 507 32.27 -10.40 0.45
C LEU A 507 31.18 -11.31 1.05
N ILE A 508 31.31 -11.63 2.34
CA ILE A 508 30.37 -12.47 3.09
C ILE A 508 29.62 -11.59 4.07
N LEU A 509 28.30 -11.53 3.97
CA LEU A 509 27.42 -10.71 4.79
C LEU A 509 26.80 -11.54 5.91
N LEU A 510 26.99 -11.08 7.15
CA LEU A 510 26.49 -11.72 8.37
C LEU A 510 25.65 -10.76 9.21
N GLU A 511 24.57 -11.24 9.81
CA GLU A 511 23.80 -10.50 10.81
C GLU A 511 24.27 -10.73 12.25
N SER A 512 24.86 -11.90 12.55
CA SER A 512 25.33 -12.25 13.89
C SER A 512 26.85 -12.33 13.96
N SER A 513 27.42 -11.64 14.94
CA SER A 513 28.85 -11.69 15.19
C SER A 513 29.37 -13.07 15.61
N SER A 514 28.52 -13.91 16.17
CA SER A 514 28.87 -15.30 16.54
C SER A 514 29.25 -16.18 15.34
N LEU A 515 28.83 -15.78 14.12
CA LEU A 515 29.13 -16.52 12.90
C LEU A 515 30.50 -16.16 12.29
N ILE A 516 31.14 -15.04 12.70
CA ILE A 516 32.38 -14.55 12.09
C ILE A 516 33.51 -15.58 12.27
N GLU A 517 33.69 -16.08 13.48
CA GLU A 517 34.74 -17.08 13.78
C GLU A 517 34.47 -18.38 13.04
N GLN A 518 33.23 -18.85 13.02
CA GLN A 518 32.83 -20.06 12.29
C GLN A 518 33.14 -19.95 10.79
N TRP A 519 32.83 -18.79 10.18
CA TRP A 519 33.15 -18.57 8.77
C TRP A 519 34.62 -18.50 8.52
N GLU A 520 35.37 -17.79 9.36
CA GLU A 520 36.84 -17.70 9.26
C GLU A 520 37.51 -19.07 9.37
N GLU A 521 37.12 -19.90 10.36
CA GLU A 521 37.62 -21.27 10.53
C GLU A 521 37.30 -22.13 9.31
N ALA A 522 36.08 -22.03 8.79
CA ALA A 522 35.67 -22.79 7.61
C ALA A 522 36.48 -22.38 6.36
N LEU A 523 36.64 -21.08 6.12
CA LEU A 523 37.41 -20.58 4.98
C LEU A 523 38.88 -21.02 5.08
N ASN A 524 39.51 -20.93 6.25
CA ASN A 524 40.87 -21.40 6.46
C ASN A 524 41.02 -22.93 6.33
N SER A 525 39.98 -23.69 6.66
CA SER A 525 40.01 -25.15 6.61
C SER A 525 39.76 -25.71 5.20
N PHE A 526 38.95 -25.02 4.40
CA PHE A 526 38.49 -25.53 3.10
C PHE A 526 39.05 -24.79 1.89
N LEU A 527 39.78 -23.65 2.09
CA LEU A 527 40.38 -22.90 1.01
C LEU A 527 41.86 -22.76 1.20
N LYS A 528 42.58 -23.05 0.13
CA LYS A 528 44.00 -22.62 -0.02
C LYS A 528 43.99 -21.38 -0.91
N ILE A 529 44.44 -20.25 -0.36
CA ILE A 529 44.46 -18.96 -1.06
C ILE A 529 45.92 -18.55 -1.28
N GLU A 530 46.32 -18.47 -2.55
CA GLU A 530 47.66 -18.12 -2.94
C GLU A 530 47.75 -16.64 -3.35
N GLU A 531 47.41 -15.74 -2.42
CA GLU A 531 47.46 -14.29 -2.60
C GLU A 531 48.38 -13.66 -1.58
N GLU A 532 49.01 -12.53 -1.94
CA GLU A 532 49.77 -11.74 -0.98
C GLU A 532 48.82 -10.91 -0.11
N THR A 533 49.12 -10.81 1.18
CA THR A 533 48.39 -9.94 2.09
C THR A 533 48.53 -8.48 1.69
N PRO A 534 47.45 -7.72 1.52
CA PRO A 534 47.51 -6.35 1.03
C PRO A 534 48.16 -5.40 2.05
N GLU A 535 48.83 -4.38 1.52
CA GLU A 535 49.33 -3.29 2.30
C GLU A 535 48.25 -2.26 2.60
N TYR A 536 48.32 -1.64 3.75
CA TYR A 536 47.40 -0.56 4.15
C TYR A 536 48.17 0.56 4.86
N GLN A 537 47.68 1.78 4.72
CA GLN A 537 48.23 2.94 5.40
C GLN A 537 47.56 3.14 6.76
N THR A 538 48.33 3.23 7.82
CA THR A 538 47.82 3.53 9.15
C THR A 538 47.43 5.02 9.24
N LYS A 539 46.62 5.40 10.23
CA LYS A 539 46.27 6.80 10.52
C LYS A 539 47.46 7.71 10.72
N THR A 540 48.63 7.15 11.02
CA THR A 540 49.91 7.88 11.19
C THR A 540 50.77 7.90 9.93
N GLY A 541 50.20 7.47 8.77
CA GLY A 541 50.87 7.46 7.48
C GLY A 541 51.84 6.30 7.24
N ARG A 542 52.04 5.39 8.19
CA ARG A 542 52.92 4.23 8.03
C ARG A 542 52.26 3.13 7.21
N ILE A 543 52.98 2.55 6.25
CA ILE A 543 52.55 1.39 5.47
C ILE A 543 52.79 0.13 6.30
N ARG A 544 51.76 -0.73 6.40
CA ARG A 544 51.78 -2.04 7.04
C ARG A 544 51.10 -3.07 6.17
N ARG A 545 51.50 -4.32 6.28
CA ARG A 545 50.78 -5.44 5.64
C ARG A 545 49.72 -6.02 6.56
N ARG A 546 48.58 -6.42 5.99
CA ARG A 546 47.53 -7.17 6.70
C ARG A 546 48.09 -8.50 7.20
N LYS A 547 47.62 -8.98 8.35
CA LYS A 547 48.09 -10.23 8.96
C LYS A 547 47.40 -11.48 8.35
N SER A 548 46.22 -11.31 7.75
CA SER A 548 45.42 -12.37 7.15
C SER A 548 44.96 -11.92 5.78
N ILE A 549 44.74 -12.87 4.90
CA ILE A 549 44.09 -12.71 3.59
C ILE A 549 42.59 -12.57 3.78
N ILE A 550 42.02 -13.22 4.81
CA ILE A 550 40.61 -13.09 5.18
C ILE A 550 40.48 -11.86 6.08
N GLY A 551 39.78 -10.84 5.61
CA GLY A 551 39.51 -9.61 6.34
C GLY A 551 38.19 -9.64 7.09
N LYS A 552 38.01 -8.69 8.00
CA LYS A 552 36.81 -8.57 8.82
C LYS A 552 36.36 -7.12 8.95
N LEU A 553 35.06 -6.90 8.92
CA LEU A 553 34.43 -5.62 9.23
C LEU A 553 33.39 -5.82 10.34
N GLN A 554 33.68 -5.34 11.55
CA GLN A 554 32.83 -5.44 12.71
C GLN A 554 32.89 -4.17 13.57
N GLY A 555 31.80 -3.44 13.66
CA GLY A 555 31.73 -2.19 14.41
C GLY A 555 32.75 -1.15 13.91
N ALA A 556 33.75 -0.80 14.74
CA ALA A 556 34.83 0.10 14.37
C ALA A 556 36.09 -0.64 13.86
N HIS A 557 36.12 -1.95 13.94
CA HIS A 557 37.21 -2.77 13.48
C HIS A 557 37.09 -3.04 11.98
N ASP A 558 38.00 -2.49 11.20
CA ASP A 558 38.11 -2.71 9.76
C ASP A 558 39.48 -3.31 9.43
N SER A 559 39.50 -4.56 9.06
CA SER A 559 40.66 -5.26 8.53
C SER A 559 40.44 -5.78 7.10
N MET A 560 39.48 -5.23 6.37
CA MET A 560 39.11 -5.68 5.01
C MET A 560 40.32 -5.68 4.07
N THR A 561 40.44 -6.77 3.33
CA THR A 561 41.58 -7.05 2.43
C THR A 561 41.20 -6.79 0.95
N GLY A 562 39.93 -6.85 0.61
CA GLY A 562 39.44 -6.84 -0.78
C GLY A 562 39.67 -8.18 -1.50
N ILE A 563 40.02 -9.25 -0.76
CA ILE A 563 40.22 -10.61 -1.30
C ILE A 563 39.04 -11.49 -0.89
N ILE A 564 38.98 -11.87 0.38
CA ILE A 564 37.82 -12.51 0.98
C ILE A 564 37.56 -11.80 2.30
N ASP A 565 36.41 -11.19 2.43
CA ASP A 565 36.08 -10.38 3.59
C ASP A 565 34.76 -10.79 4.22
N ILE A 566 34.70 -10.81 5.53
CA ILE A 566 33.50 -11.12 6.33
C ILE A 566 33.03 -9.82 6.97
N ALA A 567 31.85 -9.39 6.65
CA ALA A 567 31.30 -8.12 7.13
C ALA A 567 29.97 -8.28 7.86
N MET A 568 29.87 -7.59 9.00
CA MET A 568 28.62 -7.39 9.67
C MET A 568 27.75 -6.38 8.91
N VAL A 569 26.51 -6.74 8.64
CA VAL A 569 25.53 -5.90 7.92
C VAL A 569 25.44 -4.49 8.53
N GLY A 570 25.30 -4.40 9.86
CA GLY A 570 25.24 -3.11 10.56
C GLY A 570 26.54 -2.28 10.51
N SER A 571 27.65 -2.86 10.05
CA SER A 571 28.93 -2.15 9.88
C SER A 571 29.12 -1.59 8.48
N LEU A 572 28.46 -2.18 7.48
CA LEU A 572 28.50 -1.76 6.08
C LEU A 572 27.61 -0.55 5.78
N CYS A 573 26.58 -0.32 6.59
CA CYS A 573 25.69 0.84 6.44
C CYS A 573 25.56 1.56 7.79
N LYS A 574 26.10 2.78 7.86
CA LYS A 574 26.03 3.62 9.07
C LYS A 574 25.37 4.94 8.72
N LYS A 575 24.27 5.27 9.39
CA LYS A 575 23.52 6.53 9.18
C LYS A 575 23.13 6.81 7.71
N GLY A 576 22.87 5.75 6.93
CA GLY A 576 22.52 5.86 5.50
C GLY A 576 23.72 5.93 4.54
N GLU A 577 24.96 5.97 5.05
CA GLU A 577 26.17 5.92 4.23
C GLU A 577 26.68 4.48 4.15
N PHE A 578 27.02 4.03 2.94
CA PHE A 578 27.56 2.70 2.69
C PHE A 578 29.08 2.70 2.73
N HIS A 579 29.66 1.58 3.13
CA HIS A 579 31.09 1.40 3.16
C HIS A 579 31.67 1.47 1.74
N GLU A 580 32.75 2.24 1.54
CA GLU A 580 33.37 2.51 0.24
C GLU A 580 33.71 1.26 -0.59
N LYS A 581 34.10 0.17 0.08
CA LYS A 581 34.51 -1.09 -0.55
C LYS A 581 33.34 -2.00 -0.91
N LEU A 582 32.08 -1.60 -0.67
CA LEU A 582 30.91 -2.48 -0.91
C LEU A 582 30.85 -3.01 -2.35
N ASN A 583 31.23 -2.19 -3.31
CA ASN A 583 31.16 -2.51 -4.74
C ASN A 583 32.48 -2.95 -5.38
N ASP A 584 33.50 -3.30 -4.56
CA ASP A 584 34.78 -3.80 -5.08
C ASP A 584 34.76 -5.31 -5.39
N TYR A 585 33.72 -6.03 -4.92
CA TYR A 585 33.66 -7.49 -4.98
C TYR A 585 32.88 -8.00 -6.19
N GLY A 586 33.41 -9.10 -6.77
CA GLY A 586 32.70 -9.82 -7.84
C GLY A 586 31.68 -10.82 -7.33
N MET A 587 31.79 -11.24 -6.06
CA MET A 587 30.84 -12.15 -5.43
C MET A 587 30.44 -11.66 -4.05
N VAL A 588 29.14 -11.75 -3.74
CA VAL A 588 28.56 -11.51 -2.41
C VAL A 588 27.79 -12.74 -1.96
N LEU A 589 28.10 -13.21 -0.77
CA LEU A 589 27.43 -14.32 -0.09
C LEU A 589 26.65 -13.78 1.11
N VAL A 590 25.38 -14.12 1.22
CA VAL A 590 24.51 -13.69 2.32
C VAL A 590 24.14 -14.90 3.15
N ASP A 591 24.66 -15.00 4.35
CA ASP A 591 24.27 -16.06 5.28
C ASP A 591 22.99 -15.70 6.02
N GLU A 592 22.21 -16.73 6.38
CA GLU A 592 20.86 -16.61 6.93
C GLU A 592 19.98 -15.61 6.14
N CYS A 593 20.00 -15.76 4.82
CA CYS A 593 19.40 -14.81 3.87
C CYS A 593 17.89 -14.64 4.02
N HIS A 594 17.21 -15.38 4.90
CA HIS A 594 15.82 -15.12 5.26
C HIS A 594 15.63 -13.75 5.94
N HIS A 595 16.71 -13.14 6.42
CA HIS A 595 16.76 -11.76 6.92
C HIS A 595 16.93 -10.71 5.81
N ALA A 596 17.11 -11.09 4.54
CA ALA A 596 17.34 -10.14 3.45
C ALA A 596 16.22 -9.10 3.25
N ALA A 597 15.01 -9.41 3.68
CA ALA A 597 13.90 -8.46 3.66
C ALA A 597 13.92 -7.45 4.84
N SER A 598 14.92 -7.48 5.73
CA SER A 598 15.11 -6.40 6.72
C SER A 598 15.58 -5.12 6.03
N ASN A 599 15.14 -3.95 6.53
CA ASN A 599 15.45 -2.66 5.89
C ASN A 599 16.94 -2.46 5.64
N THR A 600 17.80 -2.78 6.62
CA THR A 600 19.25 -2.57 6.49
C THR A 600 19.88 -3.50 5.44
N MET A 601 19.53 -4.78 5.47
CA MET A 601 20.06 -5.77 4.51
C MET A 601 19.56 -5.48 3.10
N ALA A 602 18.24 -5.19 2.94
CA ALA A 602 17.65 -4.85 1.66
C ALA A 602 18.30 -3.61 1.04
N ASN A 603 18.58 -2.57 1.84
CA ASN A 603 19.27 -1.37 1.37
C ASN A 603 20.70 -1.68 0.91
N ILE A 604 21.44 -2.52 1.63
CA ILE A 604 22.79 -2.95 1.20
C ILE A 604 22.69 -3.74 -0.10
N LEU A 605 21.80 -4.73 -0.19
CA LEU A 605 21.67 -5.56 -1.38
C LEU A 605 21.25 -4.77 -2.62
N ASN A 606 20.46 -3.71 -2.46
CA ASN A 606 20.09 -2.79 -3.54
C ASN A 606 21.25 -1.86 -4.00
N GLN A 607 22.38 -1.84 -3.30
CA GLN A 607 23.57 -1.07 -3.67
C GLN A 607 24.72 -1.97 -4.17
N VAL A 608 24.61 -3.28 -3.93
CA VAL A 608 25.62 -4.24 -4.36
C VAL A 608 25.60 -4.37 -5.88
N ASN A 609 26.74 -4.08 -6.55
CA ASN A 609 26.87 -4.25 -8.00
C ASN A 609 27.63 -5.54 -8.40
N ALA A 610 27.86 -6.45 -7.47
CA ALA A 610 28.57 -7.70 -7.76
C ALA A 610 27.84 -8.55 -8.80
N ARG A 611 28.60 -9.19 -9.68
CA ARG A 611 28.05 -10.12 -10.67
C ARG A 611 27.39 -11.32 -10.01
N TYR A 612 28.03 -11.90 -8.99
CA TYR A 612 27.55 -13.09 -8.32
C TYR A 612 26.98 -12.73 -6.95
N VAL A 613 25.69 -12.98 -6.73
CA VAL A 613 25.04 -12.70 -5.44
C VAL A 613 24.22 -13.92 -5.03
N TYR A 614 24.63 -14.57 -3.94
CA TYR A 614 23.97 -15.78 -3.47
C TYR A 614 23.56 -15.65 -2.00
N GLY A 615 22.38 -16.22 -1.70
CA GLY A 615 21.90 -16.40 -0.35
C GLY A 615 22.00 -17.83 0.11
N VAL A 616 22.26 -18.05 1.41
CA VAL A 616 22.16 -19.37 2.04
C VAL A 616 21.26 -19.30 3.26
N THR A 617 20.39 -20.29 3.43
CA THR A 617 19.51 -20.38 4.61
C THR A 617 19.01 -21.78 4.85
N ALA A 618 18.69 -22.12 6.10
CA ALA A 618 17.99 -23.34 6.45
C ALA A 618 16.46 -23.17 6.39
N THR A 619 15.95 -21.97 6.60
CA THR A 619 14.54 -21.65 6.74
C THR A 619 14.16 -20.48 5.85
N PRO A 620 13.77 -20.71 4.58
CA PRO A 620 13.44 -19.63 3.64
C PRO A 620 12.10 -18.95 3.96
N MET A 621 11.22 -19.61 4.70
CA MET A 621 9.90 -19.08 5.06
C MET A 621 10.00 -18.10 6.22
N ARG A 622 9.36 -16.97 6.07
CA ARG A 622 9.25 -15.92 7.09
C ARG A 622 7.86 -15.93 7.71
N GLY A 623 7.79 -15.70 9.02
CA GLY A 623 6.51 -15.62 9.73
C GLY A 623 5.67 -14.36 9.37
N ASP A 624 6.29 -13.37 8.75
CA ASP A 624 5.64 -12.12 8.30
C ASP A 624 5.12 -12.18 6.85
N GLY A 625 5.40 -13.26 6.09
CA GLY A 625 4.96 -13.43 4.70
C GLY A 625 5.73 -12.59 3.67
N LEU A 626 6.88 -12.02 4.04
CA LEU A 626 7.72 -11.17 3.17
C LEU A 626 8.87 -11.96 2.50
N GLU A 627 8.81 -13.29 2.47
CA GLU A 627 9.83 -14.12 1.80
C GLU A 627 10.02 -13.79 0.31
N LYS A 628 8.96 -13.26 -0.32
CA LYS A 628 9.03 -12.86 -1.73
C LYS A 628 10.06 -11.74 -1.96
N ILE A 629 10.26 -10.85 -0.99
CA ILE A 629 11.28 -9.80 -1.05
C ILE A 629 12.68 -10.42 -1.06
N THR A 630 12.92 -11.46 -0.26
CA THR A 630 14.19 -12.19 -0.27
C THR A 630 14.50 -12.75 -1.67
N TYR A 631 13.50 -13.34 -2.33
CA TYR A 631 13.67 -13.84 -3.70
C TYR A 631 13.88 -12.73 -4.74
N MET A 632 13.24 -11.58 -4.56
CA MET A 632 13.48 -10.41 -5.42
C MET A 632 14.93 -9.91 -5.31
N LEU A 633 15.50 -9.90 -4.11
CA LEU A 633 16.86 -9.38 -3.87
C LEU A 633 17.98 -10.34 -4.28
N LEU A 634 17.77 -11.65 -4.09
CA LEU A 634 18.81 -12.67 -4.21
C LEU A 634 18.56 -13.68 -5.36
N GLY A 635 17.36 -13.71 -5.92
CA GLY A 635 16.95 -14.72 -6.89
C GLY A 635 16.18 -15.90 -6.28
N PRO A 636 15.68 -16.79 -7.13
CA PRO A 636 14.91 -17.96 -6.67
C PRO A 636 15.77 -18.99 -5.94
N ASN A 637 15.11 -19.91 -5.24
CA ASN A 637 15.76 -21.11 -4.73
C ASN A 637 16.30 -21.94 -5.90
N ARG A 638 17.61 -22.08 -6.02
CA ARG A 638 18.29 -22.89 -7.02
C ARG A 638 18.38 -24.34 -6.60
N TYR A 639 18.71 -24.55 -5.33
CA TYR A 639 18.80 -25.90 -4.76
C TYR A 639 18.10 -25.96 -3.41
N ARG A 640 17.38 -27.05 -3.17
CA ARG A 640 16.67 -27.28 -1.92
C ARG A 640 16.95 -28.67 -1.35
N TYR A 641 17.53 -28.69 -0.14
CA TYR A 641 17.77 -29.91 0.63
C TYR A 641 17.02 -29.84 1.97
N THR A 642 15.94 -30.59 2.08
CA THR A 642 15.05 -30.54 3.24
C THR A 642 15.55 -31.43 4.38
N ALA A 643 15.09 -31.15 5.60
CA ALA A 643 15.34 -32.05 6.75
C ALA A 643 14.80 -33.47 6.50
N LYS A 644 13.71 -33.63 5.75
CA LYS A 644 13.16 -34.91 5.34
C LYS A 644 14.13 -35.67 4.41
N ALA A 645 14.61 -35.01 3.37
CA ALA A 645 15.59 -35.61 2.45
C ALA A 645 16.88 -36.01 3.18
N LYS A 646 17.32 -35.19 4.15
CA LYS A 646 18.47 -35.52 5.01
C LYS A 646 18.23 -36.78 5.83
N ALA A 647 17.06 -36.90 6.47
CA ALA A 647 16.70 -38.05 7.27
C ALA A 647 16.61 -39.34 6.43
N GLU A 648 15.99 -39.24 5.25
CA GLU A 648 15.92 -40.34 4.28
C GLU A 648 17.32 -40.79 3.85
N ALA A 649 18.23 -39.87 3.53
CA ALA A 649 19.60 -40.17 3.16
C ALA A 649 20.42 -40.78 4.30
N GLN A 650 20.09 -40.49 5.56
CA GLN A 650 20.74 -41.03 6.75
C GLN A 650 20.05 -42.30 7.30
N GLY A 651 18.95 -42.77 6.66
CA GLY A 651 18.19 -43.93 7.13
C GLY A 651 17.49 -43.69 8.48
N ILE A 652 17.19 -42.42 8.83
CA ILE A 652 16.57 -42.07 10.10
C ILE A 652 15.05 -42.01 9.92
N GLU A 653 14.33 -42.87 10.62
CA GLU A 653 12.86 -42.76 10.72
C GLU A 653 12.47 -41.69 11.74
N HIS A 654 11.68 -40.71 11.29
CA HIS A 654 11.07 -39.72 12.17
C HIS A 654 9.74 -40.22 12.71
N LEU A 655 9.71 -40.59 14.00
CA LEU A 655 8.47 -40.88 14.70
C LEU A 655 7.90 -39.64 15.34
N VAL A 656 6.70 -39.22 14.92
CA VAL A 656 6.00 -38.09 15.49
C VAL A 656 5.04 -38.56 16.57
N PHE A 657 5.32 -38.21 17.82
CA PHE A 657 4.43 -38.43 18.94
C PHE A 657 3.68 -37.14 19.29
N PRO A 658 2.47 -36.92 18.77
CA PRO A 658 1.71 -35.73 19.11
C PRO A 658 1.28 -35.80 20.60
N ARG A 659 1.75 -34.87 21.41
CA ARG A 659 1.29 -34.67 22.77
C ARG A 659 0.33 -33.51 22.84
N PHE A 660 -0.93 -33.79 23.11
CA PHE A 660 -1.93 -32.76 23.31
C PHE A 660 -1.93 -32.33 24.78
N THR A 661 -1.49 -31.10 25.06
CA THR A 661 -1.62 -30.48 26.38
C THR A 661 -2.91 -29.67 26.41
N ARG A 662 -3.79 -29.97 27.36
CA ARG A 662 -4.98 -29.16 27.60
C ARG A 662 -4.57 -27.93 28.39
N ALA A 663 -4.23 -26.82 27.70
CA ALA A 663 -4.04 -25.56 28.34
C ALA A 663 -5.44 -24.94 28.63
N VAL A 664 -5.85 -24.96 29.90
CA VAL A 664 -7.01 -24.15 30.33
C VAL A 664 -6.50 -22.73 30.46
N ALA A 665 -6.71 -21.91 29.45
CA ALA A 665 -6.43 -20.49 29.56
C ALA A 665 -7.33 -19.86 30.64
N PRO A 666 -6.78 -19.20 31.65
CA PRO A 666 -7.61 -18.46 32.60
C PRO A 666 -8.45 -17.44 31.83
N ARG A 667 -9.72 -17.25 32.20
CA ARG A 667 -10.72 -16.41 31.53
C ARG A 667 -10.34 -14.92 31.33
N LYS A 668 -9.10 -14.51 31.62
CA LYS A 668 -8.58 -13.14 31.57
C LYS A 668 -7.23 -12.98 30.87
N ILE A 669 -6.91 -13.75 29.86
CA ILE A 669 -5.75 -13.44 29.04
C ILE A 669 -6.20 -12.49 27.91
N HIS A 670 -5.85 -11.20 28.05
CA HIS A 670 -5.97 -10.23 26.98
C HIS A 670 -5.20 -10.77 25.73
N ARG A 671 -5.86 -10.83 24.59
CA ARG A 671 -5.32 -11.26 23.28
C ARG A 671 -4.03 -10.55 22.81
N ARG A 672 -3.46 -9.63 23.62
CA ARG A 672 -2.23 -8.89 23.31
C ARG A 672 -0.92 -9.65 23.57
N ASN A 673 -0.96 -10.80 24.27
CA ASN A 673 0.26 -11.52 24.67
C ASN A 673 0.35 -12.95 24.12
N LEU A 674 -0.28 -13.27 23.00
CA LEU A 674 -0.27 -14.60 22.40
C LEU A 674 0.33 -14.59 20.99
N TRP A 675 1.32 -13.70 20.75
CA TRP A 675 2.20 -13.82 19.57
C TRP A 675 3.58 -13.27 19.92
#